data_4b5f900dbecdb996d5b719bf4f4d57c4
#
_entry.id   4b5f900dbecdb996d5b719bf4f4d57c4
#
_cell.length_a   1.000
_cell.length_b   1.000
_cell.length_c   1.000
_cell.angle_alpha   90.00
_cell.angle_beta   90.00
_cell.angle_gamma   90.00
#
_symmetry.space_group_name_H-M   'P 1'
#
loop_
_entity.id
_entity.type
_entity.pdbx_description
1 polymer ?
#
loop_
_entity_poly.entity_id
_entity_poly.type
_entity_poly.pdbx_seq_one_letter_code
_entity_poly.pdbx_strand_id
1 'polypeptide(L)'
;MRTASKGALAALVLAVVAAVPAGPAGAAAAPRPVPAARAAATAGPALSVDTTTGRHAIDPHVYGMNFADEALAKELRLPVNRWGGNATTRYNYKLDTHNTGSDWYFENVASSNDPAALPDGSEADQFVDQNLRTGSDTLLTVPMIGWTPAARDSACGFSIAAYGPQQGSDSQWRPDCGNGTKTDGTPVTGNDPADTSVPIGADFTKGWVQYLDGAYGAAGQGGVRYYDLDNEPDLWHATHRDVHPTGASDDELRDSTYATAAAVKAADPGAQTLGPVGWGFNSLTYSGLDQDVCSKEGGSCWSNPPDQAAHGGVPFATWYLQQMRAYQQAHGSRILDYFDEHIYPQQSGVALGSTDDAATQALRLRSTRQLWDPSYVDESWINQPIQFIPRMRSLVDQNYPGTKVAISEYNWGALDHIDGALAEADVLGIFGREGLDLATLWSPPKATDPGAYAFRMFLNYDGAGGAFGDTAVTSGSADQDKLAVYAAERGSDHATTVMVINKTTGDLTAPVSLTSGGALPAAAQVYRYGQDNPAAIQHPADQSLSGGNFSATFPAYSITEYVIPAGSTTATPPSAPGTPTASAVGSDRATLTWAPATAGSAPVASYQVYAGDPATTPAVATVAAPATSTTVTGLSPSTAYTFRVVAKDTAGRSSPASSPVTVTTTAGQATGCTVAYSVTTDWGSGFGGSVTLTNKAAPLNGWQLRFSFAGNQKVTQGWNGTWSQTGAAVTVKDAGWNASLPTGASTTIGFNGSYTGTNPAPRAFTLNGRQCGTVSGAAALTVPAAQGRAPGAHAVS
;
A
#
# COMPACT_ATOMS: atom_id res chain seq x y z
N MET A 1 -5.76 -53.82 2.18
CA MET A 1 -4.55 -54.17 1.45
C MET A 1 -4.52 -53.40 0.10
N ARG A 2 -3.89 -52.26 0.05
CA ARG A 2 -3.34 -51.62 -1.13
C ARG A 2 -2.37 -50.54 -0.59
N THR A 3 -1.16 -50.65 -1.00
CA THR A 3 0.01 -49.89 -0.63
C THR A 3 -0.17 -48.41 -0.97
N ALA A 4 -0.11 -47.52 0.04
CA ALA A 4 0.03 -46.10 -0.15
C ALA A 4 1.50 -45.79 -0.48
N SER A 5 1.75 -45.16 -1.59
CA SER A 5 3.05 -44.66 -1.97
C SER A 5 3.37 -43.42 -1.17
N LYS A 6 4.52 -43.43 -0.51
CA LYS A 6 5.09 -42.25 0.17
C LYS A 6 5.53 -41.25 -0.91
N GLY A 7 4.82 -40.14 -1.04
CA GLY A 7 5.27 -39.00 -1.81
C GLY A 7 6.24 -38.18 -0.98
N ALA A 8 7.52 -38.24 -1.31
CA ALA A 8 8.53 -37.33 -0.79
C ALA A 8 8.40 -35.99 -1.52
N LEU A 9 8.22 -34.89 -0.78
CA LEU A 9 8.42 -33.54 -1.30
C LEU A 9 9.93 -33.36 -1.55
N ALA A 10 10.31 -33.36 -2.84
CA ALA A 10 11.64 -32.97 -3.24
C ALA A 10 11.62 -31.49 -3.58
N ALA A 11 12.30 -30.66 -2.80
CA ALA A 11 12.64 -29.29 -3.16
C ALA A 11 13.59 -29.33 -4.37
N LEU A 12 13.17 -28.80 -5.51
CA LEU A 12 13.97 -28.73 -6.71
C LEU A 12 14.69 -27.38 -6.77
N VAL A 13 15.98 -27.39 -6.43
CA VAL A 13 16.87 -26.24 -6.65
C VAL A 13 17.36 -26.31 -8.10
N LEU A 14 17.04 -25.33 -8.94
CA LEU A 14 17.57 -25.20 -10.30
C LEU A 14 18.95 -24.53 -10.24
N ALA A 15 20.00 -25.30 -10.52
CA ALA A 15 21.32 -24.75 -10.80
C ALA A 15 21.38 -24.33 -12.29
N VAL A 16 21.60 -23.07 -12.57
CA VAL A 16 21.87 -22.57 -13.93
C VAL A 16 23.35 -22.75 -14.24
N VAL A 17 23.69 -23.67 -15.09
CA VAL A 17 25.02 -23.81 -15.68
C VAL A 17 25.08 -22.99 -16.96
N ALA A 18 25.89 -21.94 -16.99
CA ALA A 18 26.19 -21.18 -18.19
C ALA A 18 27.16 -21.96 -19.08
N ALA A 19 26.69 -22.44 -20.23
CA ALA A 19 27.53 -22.96 -21.30
C ALA A 19 27.71 -21.90 -22.40
N VAL A 20 28.95 -21.57 -22.72
CA VAL A 20 29.33 -20.69 -23.83
C VAL A 20 29.28 -21.50 -25.16
N PRO A 21 28.52 -21.09 -26.17
CA PRO A 21 28.54 -21.77 -27.46
C PRO A 21 29.53 -21.15 -28.43
N ALA A 22 30.28 -22.01 -29.13
CA ALA A 22 31.07 -21.67 -30.30
C ALA A 22 30.16 -21.33 -31.52
N GLY A 23 30.57 -20.30 -32.28
CA GLY A 23 29.76 -19.76 -33.38
C GLY A 23 29.61 -20.72 -34.57
N PRO A 24 28.52 -20.59 -35.31
CA PRO A 24 28.27 -21.41 -36.48
C PRO A 24 28.60 -20.74 -37.81
N ALA A 25 29.03 -21.57 -38.74
CA ALA A 25 29.14 -21.26 -40.17
C ALA A 25 27.76 -21.07 -40.81
N GLY A 26 27.67 -20.13 -41.75
CA GLY A 26 26.43 -19.74 -42.39
C GLY A 26 25.68 -20.88 -43.10
N ALA A 27 24.39 -20.96 -42.86
CA ALA A 27 23.43 -21.74 -43.64
C ALA A 27 22.42 -20.77 -44.28
N ALA A 28 22.10 -21.03 -45.55
CA ALA A 28 21.15 -20.24 -46.36
C ALA A 28 19.73 -20.31 -45.75
N ALA A 29 19.04 -19.18 -45.71
CA ALA A 29 17.70 -19.07 -45.18
C ALA A 29 16.70 -19.91 -45.99
N ALA A 30 16.02 -20.84 -45.33
CA ALA A 30 14.84 -21.50 -45.87
C ALA A 30 13.65 -20.54 -46.00
N PRO A 31 12.75 -20.71 -46.96
CA PRO A 31 11.57 -19.85 -47.11
C PRO A 31 10.68 -19.94 -45.85
N ARG A 32 10.26 -18.79 -45.37
CA ARG A 32 9.31 -18.68 -44.22
C ARG A 32 8.03 -19.46 -44.57
N PRO A 33 7.55 -20.34 -43.69
CA PRO A 33 6.24 -20.93 -43.87
C PRO A 33 5.16 -19.86 -43.91
N VAL A 34 4.26 -19.98 -44.90
CA VAL A 34 3.04 -19.17 -44.96
C VAL A 34 2.22 -19.51 -43.69
N PRO A 35 1.75 -18.52 -42.95
CA PRO A 35 0.93 -18.81 -41.77
C PRO A 35 -0.28 -19.67 -42.18
N ALA A 36 -0.50 -20.78 -41.50
CA ALA A 36 -1.71 -21.55 -41.68
C ALA A 36 -2.93 -20.65 -41.43
N ALA A 37 -3.94 -20.77 -42.29
CA ALA A 37 -5.18 -20.00 -42.09
C ALA A 37 -5.72 -20.29 -40.69
N ARG A 38 -5.86 -19.24 -39.88
CA ARG A 38 -6.39 -19.33 -38.50
C ARG A 38 -7.80 -19.95 -38.57
N ALA A 39 -8.08 -20.89 -37.71
CA ALA A 39 -9.43 -21.50 -37.65
C ALA A 39 -10.47 -20.40 -37.34
N ALA A 40 -11.67 -20.56 -37.89
CA ALA A 40 -12.76 -19.62 -37.60
C ALA A 40 -13.05 -19.61 -36.10
N ALA A 41 -13.24 -18.40 -35.53
CA ALA A 41 -13.58 -18.24 -34.12
C ALA A 41 -14.89 -18.97 -33.78
N THR A 42 -14.91 -19.65 -32.65
CA THR A 42 -16.12 -20.33 -32.15
C THR A 42 -16.89 -19.43 -31.20
N ALA A 43 -18.18 -19.76 -30.94
CA ALA A 43 -19.00 -19.00 -29.98
C ALA A 43 -18.42 -19.17 -28.57
N GLY A 44 -18.15 -18.06 -27.93
CA GLY A 44 -17.73 -17.96 -26.53
C GLY A 44 -18.91 -17.72 -25.58
N PRO A 45 -18.66 -17.83 -24.25
CA PRO A 45 -19.66 -17.52 -23.23
C PRO A 45 -20.01 -16.03 -23.22
N ALA A 46 -21.26 -15.70 -22.86
CA ALA A 46 -21.69 -14.33 -22.68
C ALA A 46 -20.96 -13.69 -21.47
N LEU A 47 -20.54 -12.45 -21.65
CA LEU A 47 -19.90 -11.64 -20.61
C LEU A 47 -20.81 -10.48 -20.21
N SER A 48 -20.81 -10.12 -18.93
CA SER A 48 -21.56 -9.00 -18.39
C SER A 48 -20.71 -8.15 -17.47
N VAL A 49 -20.95 -6.85 -17.53
CA VAL A 49 -20.37 -5.85 -16.62
C VAL A 49 -21.46 -4.89 -16.18
N ASP A 50 -21.55 -4.62 -14.89
CA ASP A 50 -22.48 -3.64 -14.32
C ASP A 50 -21.72 -2.67 -13.40
N THR A 51 -21.48 -1.45 -13.87
CA THR A 51 -20.72 -0.43 -13.11
C THR A 51 -21.52 0.16 -11.95
N THR A 52 -22.81 -0.16 -11.82
CA THR A 52 -23.69 0.40 -10.79
C THR A 52 -23.77 -0.46 -9.54
N THR A 53 -23.29 -1.70 -9.59
CA THR A 53 -23.39 -2.69 -8.51
C THR A 53 -22.05 -3.31 -8.15
N GLY A 54 -21.97 -3.96 -6.98
CA GLY A 54 -20.77 -4.65 -6.50
C GLY A 54 -19.53 -3.77 -6.26
N ARG A 55 -19.75 -2.47 -6.11
CA ARG A 55 -18.68 -1.47 -6.02
C ARG A 55 -17.92 -1.58 -4.70
N HIS A 56 -16.61 -1.79 -4.79
CA HIS A 56 -15.69 -1.72 -3.66
C HIS A 56 -14.28 -1.33 -4.15
N ALA A 57 -13.46 -0.79 -3.26
CA ALA A 57 -12.09 -0.41 -3.59
C ALA A 57 -11.24 -1.66 -3.88
N ILE A 58 -10.37 -1.57 -4.87
CA ILE A 58 -9.24 -2.48 -5.08
C ILE A 58 -8.05 -1.86 -4.39
N ASP A 59 -7.50 -2.53 -3.36
CA ASP A 59 -6.25 -2.06 -2.74
C ASP A 59 -5.10 -2.30 -3.73
N PRO A 60 -4.31 -1.28 -4.11
CA PRO A 60 -3.22 -1.45 -5.07
C PRO A 60 -2.18 -2.47 -4.61
N HIS A 61 -2.04 -2.72 -3.31
CA HIS A 61 -1.07 -3.67 -2.76
C HIS A 61 -1.37 -5.14 -3.11
N VAL A 62 -2.51 -5.44 -3.76
CA VAL A 62 -2.75 -6.79 -4.31
C VAL A 62 -1.88 -7.12 -5.54
N TYR A 63 -1.17 -6.15 -6.08
CA TYR A 63 -0.30 -6.28 -7.24
C TYR A 63 1.18 -6.29 -6.87
N GLY A 64 1.54 -6.83 -5.71
CA GLY A 64 2.91 -6.89 -5.21
C GLY A 64 3.73 -8.07 -5.71
N MET A 65 5.04 -8.01 -5.42
CA MET A 65 6.00 -9.09 -5.69
C MET A 65 6.95 -9.28 -4.50
N ASN A 66 7.56 -10.45 -4.40
CA ASN A 66 8.71 -10.72 -3.54
C ASN A 66 9.99 -10.48 -4.32
N PHE A 67 10.96 -9.73 -3.80
CA PHE A 67 12.28 -9.51 -4.40
C PHE A 67 12.24 -9.07 -5.87
N ALA A 68 11.33 -8.18 -6.22
CA ALA A 68 11.21 -7.68 -7.60
C ALA A 68 12.50 -7.01 -8.07
N ASP A 69 12.86 -7.24 -9.35
CA ASP A 69 13.93 -6.48 -10.00
C ASP A 69 13.63 -4.98 -10.02
N GLU A 70 14.63 -4.14 -9.72
CA GLU A 70 14.44 -2.69 -9.59
C GLU A 70 13.87 -2.06 -10.88
N ALA A 71 14.34 -2.49 -12.05
CA ALA A 71 13.90 -1.93 -13.32
C ALA A 71 12.42 -2.30 -13.59
N LEU A 72 12.04 -3.54 -13.31
CA LEU A 72 10.66 -4.02 -13.44
C LEU A 72 9.74 -3.35 -12.41
N ALA A 73 10.15 -3.27 -11.15
CA ALA A 73 9.40 -2.62 -10.10
C ALA A 73 9.11 -1.14 -10.44
N LYS A 74 10.13 -0.43 -10.94
CA LYS A 74 9.99 0.96 -11.37
C LYS A 74 9.09 1.12 -12.59
N GLU A 75 9.21 0.25 -13.59
CA GLU A 75 8.38 0.25 -14.79
C GLU A 75 6.90 0.04 -14.44
N LEU A 76 6.63 -0.94 -13.58
CA LEU A 76 5.29 -1.28 -13.12
C LEU A 76 4.73 -0.28 -12.11
N ARG A 77 5.55 0.57 -11.51
CA ARG A 77 5.18 1.33 -10.30
C ARG A 77 4.65 0.38 -9.23
N LEU A 78 5.42 -0.70 -9.01
CA LEU A 78 5.03 -1.80 -8.14
C LEU A 78 4.58 -1.27 -6.77
N PRO A 79 3.37 -1.57 -6.31
CA PRO A 79 2.84 -0.96 -5.09
C PRO A 79 3.53 -1.43 -3.81
N VAL A 80 3.89 -2.72 -3.75
CA VAL A 80 4.56 -3.33 -2.60
C VAL A 80 5.56 -4.38 -3.05
N ASN A 81 6.72 -4.40 -2.38
CA ASN A 81 7.77 -5.38 -2.59
C ASN A 81 8.13 -6.03 -1.25
N ARG A 82 8.11 -7.36 -1.20
CA ARG A 82 8.35 -8.14 0.03
C ARG A 82 9.74 -8.73 0.07
N TRP A 83 10.35 -8.66 1.25
CA TRP A 83 11.50 -9.46 1.65
C TRP A 83 11.02 -10.56 2.60
N GLY A 84 10.93 -11.78 2.10
CA GLY A 84 10.38 -12.92 2.83
C GLY A 84 11.07 -14.24 2.51
N GLY A 85 10.40 -15.34 2.84
CA GLY A 85 10.91 -16.69 2.64
C GLY A 85 11.76 -17.21 3.79
N ASN A 86 12.12 -18.50 3.75
CA ASN A 86 12.79 -19.22 4.85
C ASN A 86 14.06 -18.55 5.37
N ALA A 87 14.88 -17.97 4.50
CA ALA A 87 16.11 -17.30 4.90
C ALA A 87 15.88 -16.10 5.84
N THR A 88 14.73 -15.43 5.74
CA THR A 88 14.41 -14.25 6.54
C THR A 88 13.99 -14.57 7.97
N THR A 89 13.42 -15.76 8.19
CA THR A 89 13.10 -16.31 9.53
C THR A 89 14.28 -16.23 10.50
N ARG A 90 15.51 -16.27 9.98
CA ARG A 90 16.72 -16.25 10.79
C ARG A 90 17.71 -15.18 10.32
N TYR A 91 17.22 -14.03 9.84
CA TYR A 91 18.08 -12.94 9.43
C TYR A 91 18.60 -12.15 10.63
N ASN A 92 19.92 -11.98 10.71
CA ASN A 92 20.57 -11.13 11.69
C ASN A 92 20.96 -9.79 11.07
N TYR A 93 20.13 -8.76 11.24
CA TYR A 93 20.37 -7.44 10.68
C TYR A 93 21.67 -6.77 11.14
N LYS A 94 22.15 -7.12 12.37
CA LYS A 94 23.39 -6.55 12.91
C LYS A 94 24.63 -7.14 12.25
N LEU A 95 24.51 -8.36 11.76
CA LEU A 95 25.58 -9.12 11.13
C LEU A 95 25.40 -9.24 9.62
N ASP A 96 24.23 -8.83 9.10
CA ASP A 96 23.85 -9.03 7.72
C ASP A 96 24.11 -10.47 7.26
N THR A 97 23.52 -11.40 8.00
CA THR A 97 23.72 -12.83 7.84
C THR A 97 22.38 -13.54 8.04
N HIS A 98 22.06 -14.44 7.15
CA HIS A 98 20.88 -15.28 7.25
C HIS A 98 21.26 -16.75 7.36
N ASN A 99 20.30 -17.62 7.74
CA ASN A 99 20.44 -19.06 7.66
C ASN A 99 19.50 -19.60 6.59
N THR A 100 20.00 -20.44 5.72
CA THR A 100 19.26 -20.97 4.57
C THR A 100 18.20 -22.01 4.92
N GLY A 101 18.15 -22.45 6.16
CA GLY A 101 17.24 -23.51 6.57
C GLY A 101 17.43 -24.79 5.76
N SER A 102 16.37 -25.53 5.55
CA SER A 102 16.37 -26.75 4.71
C SER A 102 16.58 -26.49 3.22
N ASP A 103 16.47 -25.25 2.77
CA ASP A 103 16.62 -24.88 1.36
C ASP A 103 18.04 -25.11 0.87
N TRP A 104 19.05 -24.92 1.75
CA TRP A 104 20.45 -25.22 1.45
C TRP A 104 21.26 -25.57 2.69
N TYR A 105 21.18 -26.82 3.12
CA TYR A 105 22.03 -27.46 4.14
C TYR A 105 22.15 -26.70 5.47
N PHE A 106 21.15 -25.88 5.86
CA PHE A 106 21.10 -25.13 7.13
C PHE A 106 22.33 -24.24 7.39
N GLU A 107 22.80 -23.59 6.34
CA GLU A 107 24.03 -22.80 6.36
C GLU A 107 23.78 -21.36 6.77
N ASN A 108 24.66 -20.80 7.59
CA ASN A 108 24.78 -19.37 7.76
C ASN A 108 25.48 -18.78 6.54
N VAL A 109 24.84 -17.80 5.92
CA VAL A 109 25.36 -17.09 4.76
C VAL A 109 25.43 -15.61 5.09
N ALA A 110 26.67 -15.09 5.23
CA ALA A 110 26.88 -13.65 5.39
C ALA A 110 26.86 -12.98 4.02
N SER A 111 26.29 -11.79 3.94
CA SER A 111 26.37 -10.96 2.75
C SER A 111 27.81 -10.55 2.43
N SER A 112 28.05 -10.04 1.24
CA SER A 112 29.36 -9.50 0.84
C SER A 112 29.62 -8.06 1.31
N ASN A 113 28.68 -7.46 2.06
CA ASN A 113 28.76 -6.08 2.52
C ASN A 113 29.87 -5.86 3.55
N ASP A 114 30.33 -4.62 3.70
CA ASP A 114 31.40 -4.26 4.63
C ASP A 114 30.97 -4.49 6.09
N PRO A 115 31.55 -5.44 6.80
CA PRO A 115 31.19 -5.71 8.18
C PRO A 115 31.40 -4.52 9.15
N ALA A 116 32.26 -3.58 8.79
CA ALA A 116 32.56 -2.42 9.64
C ALA A 116 31.48 -1.32 9.53
N ALA A 117 30.66 -1.36 8.47
CA ALA A 117 29.55 -0.44 8.27
C ALA A 117 28.25 -0.91 8.92
N LEU A 118 28.12 -2.23 9.15
CA LEU A 118 26.86 -2.82 9.60
C LEU A 118 26.33 -2.22 10.92
N PRO A 119 24.99 -2.08 11.03
CA PRO A 119 23.96 -2.55 10.09
C PRO A 119 23.77 -1.70 8.83
N ASP A 120 24.40 -0.53 8.71
CA ASP A 120 24.28 0.35 7.55
C ASP A 120 24.76 -0.34 6.26
N GLY A 121 23.95 -0.26 5.20
CA GLY A 121 24.25 -0.84 3.90
C GLY A 121 24.11 -2.36 3.84
N SER A 122 23.39 -2.95 4.78
CA SER A 122 22.99 -4.37 4.76
C SER A 122 22.13 -4.72 3.53
N GLU A 123 21.95 -6.01 3.25
CA GLU A 123 21.03 -6.46 2.19
C GLU A 123 19.61 -5.95 2.44
N ALA A 124 19.17 -5.91 3.71
CA ALA A 124 17.88 -5.34 4.07
C ALA A 124 17.82 -3.84 3.75
N ASP A 125 18.86 -3.08 4.05
CA ASP A 125 18.94 -1.66 3.71
C ASP A 125 18.90 -1.43 2.20
N GLN A 126 19.67 -2.22 1.45
CA GLN A 126 19.68 -2.14 -0.02
C GLN A 126 18.30 -2.42 -0.62
N PHE A 127 17.56 -3.35 -0.01
CA PHE A 127 16.19 -3.65 -0.41
C PHE A 127 15.23 -2.49 -0.11
N VAL A 128 15.31 -1.88 1.08
CA VAL A 128 14.52 -0.69 1.44
C VAL A 128 14.87 0.47 0.52
N ASP A 129 16.16 0.71 0.28
CA ASP A 129 16.64 1.74 -0.65
C ASP A 129 16.10 1.55 -2.07
N GLN A 130 16.07 0.31 -2.57
CA GLN A 130 15.48 -0.02 -3.87
C GLN A 130 14.00 0.36 -3.89
N ASN A 131 13.23 -0.01 -2.86
CA ASN A 131 11.82 0.28 -2.79
C ASN A 131 11.54 1.78 -2.72
N LEU A 132 12.33 2.53 -1.97
CA LEU A 132 12.25 3.99 -1.97
C LEU A 132 12.52 4.61 -3.35
N ARG A 133 13.51 4.07 -4.09
CA ARG A 133 13.81 4.54 -5.46
C ARG A 133 12.74 4.19 -6.48
N THR A 134 12.04 3.08 -6.29
CA THR A 134 10.96 2.62 -7.18
C THR A 134 9.60 3.17 -6.81
N GLY A 135 9.44 3.64 -5.57
CA GLY A 135 8.17 4.10 -5.01
C GLY A 135 7.27 2.96 -4.52
N SER A 136 7.85 1.78 -4.27
CA SER A 136 7.15 0.63 -3.72
C SER A 136 7.13 0.72 -2.18
N ASP A 137 6.01 0.36 -1.56
CA ASP A 137 5.99 0.11 -0.11
C ASP A 137 6.82 -1.13 0.21
N THR A 138 7.53 -1.10 1.34
CA THR A 138 8.34 -2.22 1.80
C THR A 138 7.55 -3.10 2.76
N LEU A 139 7.55 -4.41 2.51
CA LEU A 139 7.11 -5.46 3.43
C LEU A 139 8.32 -6.28 3.85
N LEU A 140 8.70 -6.22 5.13
CA LEU A 140 9.84 -6.95 5.71
C LEU A 140 9.38 -8.05 6.63
N THR A 141 9.94 -9.25 6.47
CA THR A 141 9.79 -10.34 7.44
C THR A 141 10.72 -10.11 8.64
N VAL A 142 10.18 -10.18 9.85
CA VAL A 142 10.93 -10.08 11.11
C VAL A 142 10.92 -11.43 11.84
N PRO A 143 12.08 -11.90 12.33
CA PRO A 143 12.20 -13.22 12.91
C PRO A 143 11.46 -13.38 14.24
N MET A 144 10.69 -14.46 14.40
CA MET A 144 10.03 -14.87 15.65
C MET A 144 10.50 -16.23 16.18
N ILE A 145 11.19 -17.02 15.37
CA ILE A 145 11.64 -18.39 15.73
C ILE A 145 12.56 -18.44 16.97
N GLY A 146 13.04 -17.31 17.44
CA GLY A 146 13.87 -17.23 18.65
C GLY A 146 15.37 -17.42 18.44
N TRP A 147 15.84 -17.64 17.22
CA TRP A 147 17.25 -17.88 16.89
C TRP A 147 17.69 -17.12 15.65
N THR A 148 18.95 -16.64 15.65
CA THR A 148 19.57 -15.99 14.49
C THR A 148 21.06 -16.34 14.44
N PRO A 149 21.75 -16.26 13.26
CA PRO A 149 23.19 -16.53 13.18
C PRO A 149 24.02 -15.79 14.22
N ALA A 150 24.95 -16.52 14.87
CA ALA A 150 25.80 -15.97 15.92
C ALA A 150 26.93 -15.09 15.38
N ALA A 151 27.38 -15.36 14.15
CA ALA A 151 28.54 -14.74 13.53
C ALA A 151 28.39 -14.69 12.00
N ARG A 152 29.27 -13.95 11.35
CA ARG A 152 29.40 -13.90 9.89
C ARG A 152 30.29 -15.05 9.34
N ASP A 153 30.30 -16.17 10.00
CA ASP A 153 30.99 -17.38 9.56
C ASP A 153 30.09 -18.31 8.75
N SER A 154 30.70 -19.34 8.20
CA SER A 154 30.02 -20.32 7.36
C SER A 154 29.53 -21.53 8.15
N ALA A 155 29.16 -21.37 9.40
CA ALA A 155 28.65 -22.46 10.23
C ALA A 155 27.32 -23.02 9.67
N CYS A 156 27.03 -24.28 9.93
CA CYS A 156 25.79 -24.93 9.54
C CYS A 156 25.23 -25.83 10.66
N GLY A 157 23.91 -25.88 10.74
CA GLY A 157 23.18 -26.54 11.85
C GLY A 157 23.46 -28.05 11.95
N PHE A 158 23.91 -28.69 10.86
CA PHE A 158 24.20 -30.13 10.83
C PHE A 158 25.58 -30.42 10.24
N SER A 159 26.64 -29.89 10.88
CA SER A 159 28.02 -30.20 10.54
C SER A 159 28.28 -31.72 10.54
N ILE A 160 28.86 -32.24 9.46
CA ILE A 160 29.22 -33.68 9.36
C ILE A 160 30.31 -34.01 10.35
N ALA A 161 31.25 -33.09 10.59
CA ALA A 161 32.33 -33.27 11.57
C ALA A 161 31.77 -33.40 13.00
N ALA A 162 30.75 -32.66 13.32
CA ALA A 162 30.12 -32.67 14.64
C ALA A 162 29.13 -33.85 14.81
N TYR A 163 28.28 -34.10 13.80
CA TYR A 163 27.11 -35.00 13.91
C TYR A 163 27.21 -36.28 13.10
N GLY A 164 28.36 -36.51 12.41
CA GLY A 164 28.62 -37.71 11.65
C GLY A 164 28.06 -37.67 10.22
N PRO A 165 28.29 -38.76 9.44
CA PRO A 165 27.92 -38.86 8.04
C PRO A 165 26.43 -38.73 7.81
N GLN A 166 26.06 -37.99 6.75
CA GLN A 166 24.67 -37.71 6.37
C GLN A 166 24.38 -38.13 4.94
N GLN A 167 23.11 -38.21 4.55
CA GLN A 167 22.71 -38.64 3.19
C GLN A 167 23.10 -37.61 2.12
N GLY A 168 23.12 -36.30 2.48
CA GLY A 168 23.51 -35.24 1.60
C GLY A 168 24.38 -34.22 2.31
N SER A 169 25.29 -33.60 1.53
CA SER A 169 26.08 -32.46 1.98
C SER A 169 26.27 -31.45 0.85
N ASP A 170 26.57 -30.21 1.21
CA ASP A 170 26.95 -29.20 0.24
C ASP A 170 28.30 -29.50 -0.37
N SER A 171 28.31 -30.34 -1.41
CA SER A 171 29.57 -30.69 -2.12
C SER A 171 30.13 -29.53 -2.95
N GLN A 172 29.38 -28.44 -3.12
CA GLN A 172 29.77 -27.34 -3.99
C GLN A 172 30.62 -26.29 -3.26
N TRP A 173 30.24 -25.93 -2.05
CA TRP A 173 30.90 -24.85 -1.30
C TRP A 173 31.39 -25.28 0.08
N ARG A 174 30.60 -26.10 0.81
CA ARG A 174 30.85 -26.42 2.23
C ARG A 174 30.59 -27.89 2.53
N PRO A 175 31.53 -28.78 2.17
CA PRO A 175 31.33 -30.24 2.29
C PRO A 175 31.04 -30.75 3.70
N ASP A 176 31.34 -29.97 4.74
CA ASP A 176 30.97 -30.28 6.13
C ASP A 176 29.52 -30.02 6.47
N CYS A 177 28.79 -29.24 5.65
CA CYS A 177 27.40 -28.94 5.90
C CYS A 177 26.49 -30.04 5.33
N GLY A 178 25.84 -30.76 6.23
CA GLY A 178 24.93 -31.85 5.90
C GLY A 178 23.47 -31.44 5.83
N ASN A 179 22.65 -32.32 5.24
CA ASN A 179 21.21 -32.12 5.15
C ASN A 179 20.44 -32.51 6.44
N GLY A 180 21.14 -32.86 7.52
CA GLY A 180 20.55 -33.27 8.79
C GLY A 180 19.89 -34.63 8.77
N THR A 181 20.11 -35.46 7.76
CA THR A 181 19.59 -36.84 7.66
C THR A 181 20.75 -37.80 7.65
N LYS A 182 20.79 -38.68 8.63
CA LYS A 182 21.80 -39.74 8.71
C LYS A 182 21.73 -40.69 7.52
N THR A 183 22.82 -41.42 7.28
CA THR A 183 22.89 -42.37 6.15
C THR A 183 21.85 -43.49 6.17
N ASP A 184 21.30 -43.82 7.37
CA ASP A 184 20.20 -44.77 7.54
C ASP A 184 18.80 -44.16 7.30
N GLY A 185 18.70 -42.89 6.96
CA GLY A 185 17.45 -42.17 6.71
C GLY A 185 16.81 -41.58 7.96
N THR A 186 17.40 -41.72 9.13
CA THR A 186 16.89 -41.10 10.35
C THR A 186 17.38 -39.65 10.48
N PRO A 187 16.57 -38.74 11.08
CA PRO A 187 17.03 -37.37 11.33
C PRO A 187 18.23 -37.33 12.27
N VAL A 188 19.14 -36.40 12.05
CA VAL A 188 20.11 -35.98 13.08
C VAL A 188 19.31 -35.30 14.19
N THR A 189 19.50 -35.76 15.43
CA THR A 189 18.87 -35.22 16.64
C THR A 189 19.92 -34.91 17.68
N GLY A 190 19.60 -33.99 18.60
CA GLY A 190 20.52 -33.61 19.68
C GLY A 190 21.66 -32.68 19.24
N ASN A 191 21.52 -32.04 18.07
CA ASN A 191 22.35 -30.90 17.69
C ASN A 191 22.07 -29.72 18.64
N ASP A 192 23.10 -28.89 18.87
CA ASP A 192 22.99 -27.70 19.71
C ASP A 192 22.76 -26.45 18.82
N PRO A 193 21.61 -25.76 18.91
CA PRO A 193 21.41 -24.52 18.19
C PRO A 193 22.52 -23.48 18.42
N ALA A 194 23.16 -23.48 19.59
CA ALA A 194 24.21 -22.54 19.94
C ALA A 194 25.51 -22.75 19.16
N ASP A 195 25.68 -23.89 18.47
CA ASP A 195 26.83 -24.12 17.58
C ASP A 195 26.91 -23.10 16.43
N THR A 196 25.74 -22.57 16.01
CA THR A 196 25.62 -21.72 14.82
C THR A 196 24.86 -20.42 15.07
N SER A 197 24.11 -20.37 16.16
CA SER A 197 23.09 -19.34 16.36
C SER A 197 23.11 -18.80 17.78
N VAL A 198 22.54 -17.61 17.97
CA VAL A 198 22.29 -17.00 19.27
C VAL A 198 20.79 -16.85 19.48
N PRO A 199 20.31 -16.99 20.73
CA PRO A 199 18.91 -16.74 21.02
C PRO A 199 18.57 -15.26 20.87
N ILE A 200 17.41 -14.99 20.31
CA ILE A 200 16.83 -13.64 20.18
C ILE A 200 15.41 -13.63 20.73
N GLY A 201 14.90 -12.45 21.00
CA GLY A 201 13.51 -12.21 21.39
C GLY A 201 13.00 -10.92 20.80
N ALA A 202 11.82 -10.48 21.22
CA ALA A 202 11.15 -9.29 20.69
C ALA A 202 11.98 -8.00 20.76
N ASP A 203 12.93 -7.87 21.70
CA ASP A 203 13.83 -6.72 21.77
C ASP A 203 14.81 -6.66 20.57
N PHE A 204 15.15 -7.80 19.97
CA PHE A 204 15.96 -7.84 18.77
C PHE A 204 15.20 -7.20 17.59
N THR A 205 13.95 -7.63 17.37
CA THR A 205 13.07 -7.06 16.36
C THR A 205 12.79 -5.58 16.61
N LYS A 206 12.50 -5.21 17.88
CA LYS A 206 12.33 -3.81 18.26
C LYS A 206 13.54 -2.96 17.90
N GLY A 207 14.74 -3.46 18.17
CA GLY A 207 15.99 -2.79 17.83
C GLY A 207 16.17 -2.62 16.34
N TRP A 208 15.74 -3.59 15.54
CA TRP A 208 15.79 -3.50 14.07
C TRP A 208 14.81 -2.46 13.54
N VAL A 209 13.54 -2.48 13.97
CA VAL A 209 12.54 -1.46 13.58
C VAL A 209 13.02 -0.06 13.95
N GLN A 210 13.58 0.13 15.18
CA GLN A 210 14.12 1.43 15.59
C GLN A 210 15.31 1.90 14.72
N TYR A 211 16.15 0.96 14.30
CA TYR A 211 17.24 1.25 13.35
C TYR A 211 16.66 1.72 12.00
N LEU A 212 15.69 0.98 11.45
CA LEU A 212 15.03 1.32 10.18
C LEU A 212 14.33 2.68 10.26
N ASP A 213 13.63 2.97 11.34
CA ASP A 213 13.01 4.28 11.57
C ASP A 213 14.04 5.41 11.64
N GLY A 214 15.20 5.12 12.24
CA GLY A 214 16.30 6.09 12.31
C GLY A 214 16.93 6.37 10.94
N ALA A 215 17.03 5.35 10.09
CA ALA A 215 17.63 5.45 8.75
C ALA A 215 16.67 6.00 7.70
N TYR A 216 15.42 5.56 7.72
CA TYR A 216 14.43 5.80 6.64
C TYR A 216 13.20 6.60 7.07
N GLY A 217 13.06 6.88 8.35
CA GLY A 217 11.83 7.45 8.94
C GLY A 217 10.81 6.38 9.30
N ALA A 218 9.87 6.73 10.16
CA ALA A 218 8.79 5.84 10.55
C ALA A 218 7.84 5.55 9.36
N ALA A 219 7.03 4.50 9.43
CA ALA A 219 6.06 4.09 8.42
C ALA A 219 5.17 5.24 7.93
N GLY A 220 4.69 6.09 8.86
CA GLY A 220 3.90 7.28 8.51
C GLY A 220 4.68 8.42 7.85
N GLN A 221 5.99 8.30 7.71
CA GLN A 221 6.90 9.27 7.10
C GLN A 221 7.56 8.75 5.81
N GLY A 222 7.14 7.57 5.35
CA GLY A 222 7.65 6.93 4.13
C GLY A 222 8.73 5.88 4.36
N GLY A 223 9.00 5.48 5.61
CA GLY A 223 9.86 4.34 5.95
C GLY A 223 9.17 2.98 5.73
N VAL A 224 9.70 1.95 6.35
CA VAL A 224 9.16 0.58 6.23
C VAL A 224 7.75 0.51 6.81
N ARG A 225 6.80 0.12 5.98
CA ARG A 225 5.39 0.19 6.34
C ARG A 225 4.83 -1.11 6.89
N TYR A 226 5.27 -2.25 6.37
CA TYR A 226 4.71 -3.55 6.66
C TYR A 226 5.76 -4.48 7.23
N TYR A 227 5.36 -5.28 8.23
CA TYR A 227 6.19 -6.29 8.88
C TYR A 227 5.46 -7.62 8.95
N ASP A 228 5.97 -8.63 8.25
CA ASP A 228 5.55 -10.02 8.42
C ASP A 228 6.10 -10.57 9.74
N LEU A 229 5.23 -11.21 10.49
CA LEU A 229 5.57 -11.86 11.74
C LEU A 229 6.05 -13.28 11.47
N ASP A 230 7.31 -13.36 11.01
CA ASP A 230 8.04 -14.54 10.51
C ASP A 230 7.60 -15.01 9.12
N ASN A 231 8.06 -16.19 8.70
CA ASN A 231 7.71 -16.88 7.47
C ASN A 231 7.39 -18.34 7.77
N GLU A 232 6.17 -18.77 7.43
CA GLU A 232 5.69 -20.15 7.55
C GLU A 232 6.04 -20.82 8.89
N PRO A 233 5.65 -20.23 10.05
CA PRO A 233 6.05 -20.74 11.36
C PRO A 233 5.53 -22.15 11.64
N ASP A 234 4.49 -22.56 10.98
CA ASP A 234 3.94 -23.91 11.05
C ASP A 234 4.81 -24.98 10.35
N LEU A 235 5.80 -24.55 9.54
CA LEU A 235 6.82 -25.41 8.93
C LEU A 235 8.19 -25.36 9.62
N TRP A 236 8.41 -24.57 10.68
CA TRP A 236 9.73 -24.46 11.33
C TRP A 236 10.37 -25.80 11.67
N HIS A 237 9.56 -26.78 12.11
CA HIS A 237 10.02 -28.14 12.43
C HIS A 237 10.65 -28.90 11.25
N ALA A 238 10.40 -28.47 10.04
CA ALA A 238 10.96 -29.02 8.80
C ALA A 238 12.02 -28.09 8.21
N THR A 239 11.67 -26.80 8.06
CA THR A 239 12.51 -25.79 7.38
C THR A 239 13.68 -25.32 8.24
N HIS A 240 13.50 -25.27 9.56
CA HIS A 240 14.48 -24.80 10.54
C HIS A 240 14.72 -25.77 11.70
N ARG A 241 14.62 -27.06 11.42
CA ARG A 241 14.70 -28.11 12.43
C ARG A 241 16.03 -28.20 13.18
N ASP A 242 17.06 -27.53 12.73
CA ASP A 242 18.33 -27.39 13.43
C ASP A 242 18.20 -26.53 14.69
N VAL A 243 17.25 -25.62 14.75
CA VAL A 243 16.96 -24.77 15.93
C VAL A 243 15.55 -24.97 16.46
N HIS A 244 14.61 -25.50 15.67
CA HIS A 244 13.21 -25.72 16.03
C HIS A 244 12.73 -27.10 15.55
N PRO A 245 13.13 -28.21 16.22
CA PRO A 245 12.92 -29.58 15.72
C PRO A 245 11.50 -30.12 15.92
N THR A 246 10.60 -29.40 16.58
CA THR A 246 9.18 -29.74 16.83
C THR A 246 8.28 -28.69 16.21
N GLY A 247 7.08 -29.05 15.81
CA GLY A 247 6.11 -28.08 15.29
C GLY A 247 5.75 -27.01 16.32
N ALA A 248 5.61 -25.76 15.88
CA ALA A 248 5.16 -24.67 16.74
C ALA A 248 3.71 -24.90 17.18
N SER A 249 3.45 -24.78 18.48
CA SER A 249 2.09 -24.90 19.02
C SER A 249 1.31 -23.59 18.88
N ASP A 250 -0.01 -23.68 19.02
CA ASP A 250 -0.92 -22.55 19.09
C ASP A 250 -0.44 -21.53 20.13
N ASP A 251 -0.15 -21.96 21.35
CA ASP A 251 0.32 -21.11 22.45
C ASP A 251 1.66 -20.44 22.14
N GLU A 252 2.62 -21.19 21.59
CA GLU A 252 3.94 -20.67 21.22
C GLU A 252 3.82 -19.57 20.18
N LEU A 253 3.05 -19.82 19.12
CA LEU A 253 2.88 -18.84 18.05
C LEU A 253 2.10 -17.61 18.52
N ARG A 254 1.07 -17.79 19.37
CA ARG A 254 0.40 -16.67 20.03
C ARG A 254 1.37 -15.80 20.82
N ASP A 255 2.17 -16.42 21.70
CA ASP A 255 3.04 -15.70 22.63
C ASP A 255 4.17 -14.99 21.89
N SER A 256 4.75 -15.62 20.86
CA SER A 256 5.73 -15.02 19.96
C SER A 256 5.11 -13.85 19.17
N THR A 257 3.89 -14.00 18.65
CA THR A 257 3.15 -12.93 17.97
C THR A 257 2.90 -11.76 18.91
N TYR A 258 2.41 -12.00 20.13
CA TYR A 258 2.17 -10.95 21.12
C TYR A 258 3.44 -10.14 21.41
N ALA A 259 4.53 -10.85 21.67
CA ALA A 259 5.80 -10.19 22.01
C ALA A 259 6.36 -9.38 20.83
N THR A 260 6.42 -10.00 19.65
CA THR A 260 7.07 -9.41 18.47
C THR A 260 6.22 -8.28 17.89
N ALA A 261 4.93 -8.49 17.71
CA ALA A 261 4.04 -7.45 17.16
C ALA A 261 3.92 -6.24 18.10
N ALA A 262 3.84 -6.47 19.41
CA ALA A 262 3.86 -5.37 20.37
C ALA A 262 5.19 -4.61 20.35
N ALA A 263 6.32 -5.29 20.12
CA ALA A 263 7.63 -4.67 19.99
C ALA A 263 7.74 -3.82 18.73
N VAL A 264 7.22 -4.30 17.59
CA VAL A 264 7.10 -3.51 16.35
C VAL A 264 6.26 -2.26 16.60
N LYS A 265 5.04 -2.41 17.14
CA LYS A 265 4.14 -1.28 17.43
C LYS A 265 4.70 -0.30 18.47
N ALA A 266 5.54 -0.77 19.41
CA ALA A 266 6.19 0.09 20.39
C ALA A 266 7.39 0.84 19.79
N ALA A 267 8.03 0.32 18.76
CA ALA A 267 9.07 1.01 18.01
C ALA A 267 8.44 2.02 17.04
N ASP A 268 7.55 1.55 16.15
CA ASP A 268 6.81 2.37 15.21
C ASP A 268 5.29 2.11 15.31
N PRO A 269 4.54 3.01 15.97
CA PRO A 269 3.08 2.89 16.06
C PRO A 269 2.34 2.97 14.70
N GLY A 270 3.00 3.46 13.66
CA GLY A 270 2.45 3.57 12.30
C GLY A 270 2.65 2.31 11.46
N ALA A 271 3.59 1.45 11.85
CA ALA A 271 3.87 0.20 11.17
C ALA A 271 2.67 -0.75 11.20
N GLN A 272 2.49 -1.53 10.14
CA GLN A 272 1.43 -2.53 10.02
C GLN A 272 2.04 -3.93 10.09
N THR A 273 1.40 -4.82 10.83
CA THR A 273 1.86 -6.18 11.08
C THR A 273 0.96 -7.19 10.40
N LEU A 274 1.56 -8.19 9.77
CA LEU A 274 0.90 -9.29 9.09
C LEU A 274 1.22 -10.60 9.81
N GLY A 275 0.27 -11.50 9.92
CA GLY A 275 0.46 -12.81 10.55
C GLY A 275 -0.80 -13.67 10.51
N PRO A 276 -0.65 -14.98 10.75
CA PRO A 276 0.53 -15.71 11.19
C PRO A 276 1.54 -16.04 10.08
N VAL A 277 1.28 -15.69 8.82
CA VAL A 277 2.10 -15.99 7.64
C VAL A 277 2.25 -17.51 7.44
N GLY A 278 1.12 -18.22 7.53
CA GLY A 278 1.08 -19.68 7.40
C GLY A 278 1.31 -20.17 5.98
N TRP A 279 1.80 -21.41 5.83
CA TRP A 279 2.25 -21.95 4.53
C TRP A 279 1.12 -22.27 3.54
N GLY A 280 -0.14 -22.33 3.98
CA GLY A 280 -1.23 -22.61 3.08
C GLY A 280 -2.51 -23.15 3.73
N PHE A 281 -3.30 -23.88 2.95
CA PHE A 281 -4.64 -24.31 3.34
C PHE A 281 -4.71 -25.04 4.69
N ASN A 282 -3.71 -25.86 5.02
CA ASN A 282 -3.67 -26.58 6.30
C ASN A 282 -3.53 -25.66 7.51
N SER A 283 -2.81 -24.56 7.37
CA SER A 283 -2.58 -23.56 8.42
C SER A 283 -3.88 -22.89 8.88
N LEU A 284 -4.93 -22.91 8.05
CA LEU A 284 -6.24 -22.44 8.48
C LEU A 284 -6.86 -23.33 9.58
N THR A 285 -6.42 -24.58 9.69
CA THR A 285 -7.02 -25.57 10.58
C THR A 285 -6.06 -26.06 11.67
N TYR A 286 -4.79 -26.29 11.33
CA TYR A 286 -3.84 -27.02 12.17
C TYR A 286 -2.64 -26.13 12.51
N SER A 287 -2.18 -26.19 13.77
CA SER A 287 -0.89 -25.61 14.18
C SER A 287 0.29 -26.36 13.55
N GLY A 288 1.49 -25.80 13.66
CA GLY A 288 2.72 -26.51 13.28
C GLY A 288 2.91 -27.81 14.09
N LEU A 289 2.53 -27.81 15.37
CA LEU A 289 2.60 -29.00 16.21
C LEU A 289 1.63 -30.10 15.72
N ASP A 290 0.42 -29.72 15.39
CA ASP A 290 -0.56 -30.67 14.84
C ASP A 290 -0.09 -31.26 13.52
N GLN A 291 0.46 -30.43 12.64
CA GLN A 291 1.00 -30.85 11.35
C GLN A 291 2.22 -31.77 11.54
N ASP A 292 3.13 -31.44 12.44
CA ASP A 292 4.30 -32.28 12.74
C ASP A 292 3.89 -33.65 13.31
N VAL A 293 3.03 -33.68 14.32
CA VAL A 293 2.58 -34.92 14.97
C VAL A 293 1.75 -35.77 14.00
N CYS A 294 0.74 -35.18 13.37
CA CYS A 294 -0.21 -35.97 12.56
C CYS A 294 0.42 -36.42 11.23
N SER A 295 1.44 -35.71 10.71
CA SER A 295 2.17 -36.21 9.55
C SER A 295 2.98 -37.48 9.87
N LYS A 296 3.47 -37.63 11.09
CA LYS A 296 4.20 -38.81 11.57
C LYS A 296 3.28 -39.96 11.95
N GLU A 297 2.17 -39.66 12.62
CA GLU A 297 1.23 -40.70 13.12
C GLU A 297 0.21 -41.14 12.06
N GLY A 298 -0.22 -40.21 11.20
CA GLY A 298 -1.22 -40.46 10.16
C GLY A 298 -2.60 -40.80 10.67
N GLY A 299 -3.47 -41.21 9.76
CA GLY A 299 -4.77 -41.83 10.10
C GLY A 299 -5.71 -40.93 10.90
N SER A 300 -6.11 -41.39 12.09
CA SER A 300 -7.09 -40.69 12.92
C SER A 300 -6.55 -39.45 13.63
N CYS A 301 -5.25 -39.21 13.65
CA CYS A 301 -4.67 -38.02 14.26
C CYS A 301 -5.29 -36.74 13.68
N TRP A 302 -5.41 -36.65 12.35
CA TRP A 302 -6.03 -35.51 11.66
C TRP A 302 -7.51 -35.26 12.03
N SER A 303 -8.18 -36.23 12.65
CA SER A 303 -9.56 -36.05 13.14
C SER A 303 -9.64 -35.49 14.55
N ASN A 304 -8.55 -35.56 15.31
CA ASN A 304 -8.44 -35.03 16.67
C ASN A 304 -6.98 -34.69 16.97
N PRO A 305 -6.45 -33.64 16.31
CA PRO A 305 -5.05 -33.26 16.47
C PRO A 305 -4.78 -32.79 17.89
N PRO A 306 -3.60 -33.06 18.45
CA PRO A 306 -3.36 -32.88 19.88
C PRO A 306 -3.43 -31.44 20.36
N ASP A 307 -2.90 -30.49 19.60
CA ASP A 307 -2.87 -29.08 19.96
C ASP A 307 -4.24 -28.43 19.80
N GLN A 308 -4.92 -28.67 18.68
CA GLN A 308 -6.30 -28.24 18.48
C GLN A 308 -7.23 -28.82 19.59
N ALA A 309 -7.04 -30.07 19.98
CA ALA A 309 -7.82 -30.70 21.05
C ALA A 309 -7.56 -30.02 22.40
N ALA A 310 -6.31 -29.63 22.69
CA ALA A 310 -5.96 -28.88 23.91
C ALA A 310 -6.64 -27.49 23.94
N HIS A 311 -6.95 -26.92 22.78
CA HIS A 311 -7.65 -25.65 22.62
C HIS A 311 -9.15 -25.81 22.33
N GLY A 312 -9.76 -26.91 22.80
CA GLY A 312 -11.20 -27.14 22.73
C GLY A 312 -11.73 -27.51 21.35
N GLY A 313 -10.88 -27.99 20.47
CA GLY A 313 -11.22 -28.39 19.09
C GLY A 313 -11.43 -27.22 18.14
N VAL A 314 -10.97 -26.02 18.51
CA VAL A 314 -11.09 -24.82 17.66
C VAL A 314 -10.00 -24.84 16.60
N PRO A 315 -10.31 -24.65 15.30
CA PRO A 315 -9.30 -24.55 14.25
C PRO A 315 -8.30 -23.41 14.50
N PHE A 316 -7.02 -23.64 14.19
CA PHE A 316 -5.92 -22.72 14.49
C PHE A 316 -6.21 -21.26 14.10
N ALA A 317 -6.56 -20.97 12.83
CA ALA A 317 -6.79 -19.61 12.39
C ALA A 317 -7.92 -18.89 13.15
N THR A 318 -9.00 -19.64 13.49
CA THR A 318 -10.09 -19.13 14.33
C THR A 318 -9.58 -18.78 15.72
N TRP A 319 -8.86 -19.69 16.35
CA TRP A 319 -8.30 -19.50 17.67
C TRP A 319 -7.28 -18.35 17.69
N TYR A 320 -6.36 -18.32 16.76
CA TYR A 320 -5.35 -17.25 16.62
C TYR A 320 -5.99 -15.86 16.53
N LEU A 321 -6.96 -15.68 15.66
CA LEU A 321 -7.69 -14.40 15.53
C LEU A 321 -8.42 -14.01 16.81
N GLN A 322 -9.00 -14.97 17.52
CA GLN A 322 -9.63 -14.74 18.83
C GLN A 322 -8.61 -14.28 19.87
N GLN A 323 -7.40 -14.85 19.87
CA GLN A 323 -6.32 -14.43 20.77
C GLN A 323 -5.85 -13.01 20.45
N MET A 324 -5.67 -12.64 19.17
CA MET A 324 -5.30 -11.28 18.77
C MET A 324 -6.37 -10.26 19.19
N ARG A 325 -7.64 -10.63 19.08
CA ARG A 325 -8.75 -9.82 19.58
C ARG A 325 -8.72 -9.68 21.11
N ALA A 326 -8.45 -10.77 21.82
CA ALA A 326 -8.35 -10.77 23.28
C ALA A 326 -7.19 -9.87 23.76
N TYR A 327 -6.05 -9.91 23.06
CA TYR A 327 -4.94 -9.02 23.33
C TYR A 327 -5.36 -7.54 23.19
N GLN A 328 -6.02 -7.18 22.10
CA GLN A 328 -6.50 -5.81 21.90
C GLN A 328 -7.47 -5.38 23.02
N GLN A 329 -8.35 -6.28 23.46
CA GLN A 329 -9.30 -6.00 24.54
C GLN A 329 -8.59 -5.78 25.89
N ALA A 330 -7.53 -6.54 26.14
CA ALA A 330 -6.77 -6.47 27.39
C ALA A 330 -5.84 -5.25 27.46
N HIS A 331 -5.23 -4.88 26.32
CA HIS A 331 -4.16 -3.87 26.25
C HIS A 331 -4.59 -2.57 25.57
N GLY A 332 -5.76 -2.52 24.94
CA GLY A 332 -6.30 -1.33 24.27
C GLY A 332 -5.60 -0.98 22.93
N SER A 333 -4.71 -1.84 22.42
CA SER A 333 -3.97 -1.63 21.19
C SER A 333 -4.07 -2.84 20.25
N ARG A 334 -4.30 -2.60 18.97
CA ARG A 334 -4.26 -3.62 17.93
C ARG A 334 -2.81 -3.94 17.58
N ILE A 335 -2.46 -5.22 17.57
CA ILE A 335 -1.11 -5.68 17.24
C ILE A 335 -1.07 -6.53 15.96
N LEU A 336 -2.22 -6.87 15.37
CA LEU A 336 -2.33 -7.58 14.10
C LEU A 336 -3.25 -6.77 13.18
N ASP A 337 -2.69 -6.27 12.07
CA ASP A 337 -3.44 -5.47 11.08
C ASP A 337 -3.98 -6.32 9.94
N TYR A 338 -3.21 -7.33 9.53
CA TYR A 338 -3.57 -8.26 8.47
C TYR A 338 -3.53 -9.70 8.98
N PHE A 339 -4.53 -10.48 8.63
CA PHE A 339 -4.49 -11.93 8.67
C PHE A 339 -3.89 -12.40 7.34
N ASP A 340 -2.72 -13.02 7.42
CA ASP A 340 -1.90 -13.36 6.26
C ASP A 340 -1.64 -14.86 6.19
N GLU A 341 -1.86 -15.43 5.00
CA GLU A 341 -1.63 -16.84 4.70
C GLU A 341 -1.08 -16.98 3.28
N HIS A 342 -0.13 -17.88 3.09
CA HIS A 342 0.35 -18.24 1.75
C HIS A 342 -0.64 -19.14 1.03
N ILE A 343 -0.60 -19.18 -0.30
CA ILE A 343 -1.36 -20.13 -1.10
C ILE A 343 -0.61 -20.56 -2.34
N TYR A 344 -0.36 -21.84 -2.44
CA TYR A 344 0.19 -22.46 -3.63
C TYR A 344 -0.75 -23.57 -4.09
N PRO A 345 -1.10 -23.64 -5.39
CA PRO A 345 -1.88 -24.75 -5.91
C PRO A 345 -1.19 -26.08 -5.59
N GLN A 346 -1.90 -26.99 -4.95
CA GLN A 346 -1.37 -28.28 -4.51
C GLN A 346 -1.41 -29.36 -5.60
N GLN A 347 -1.92 -29.04 -6.79
CA GLN A 347 -1.94 -29.91 -7.94
C GLN A 347 -0.52 -30.07 -8.50
N SER A 348 -0.14 -31.31 -8.79
CA SER A 348 1.20 -31.63 -9.28
C SER A 348 1.55 -30.84 -10.54
N GLY A 349 2.72 -30.21 -10.55
CA GLY A 349 3.25 -29.45 -11.69
C GLY A 349 2.64 -28.05 -11.90
N VAL A 350 1.72 -27.61 -11.05
CA VAL A 350 1.09 -26.29 -11.19
C VAL A 350 1.91 -25.22 -10.46
N ALA A 351 2.03 -25.29 -9.13
CA ALA A 351 2.79 -24.31 -8.37
C ALA A 351 4.28 -24.34 -8.74
N LEU A 352 4.87 -23.17 -8.98
CA LEU A 352 6.30 -23.00 -9.28
C LEU A 352 6.81 -23.83 -10.47
N GLY A 353 5.94 -24.62 -11.11
CA GLY A 353 6.29 -25.49 -12.23
C GLY A 353 6.38 -24.73 -13.55
N SER A 354 7.18 -25.22 -14.49
CA SER A 354 7.31 -24.73 -15.87
C SER A 354 6.88 -25.80 -16.89
N THR A 355 6.01 -26.73 -16.49
CA THR A 355 5.59 -27.84 -17.34
C THR A 355 4.64 -27.39 -18.44
N ASP A 356 4.94 -27.75 -19.68
CA ASP A 356 4.26 -27.28 -20.89
C ASP A 356 3.19 -28.23 -21.42
N ASP A 357 2.92 -29.37 -20.80
CA ASP A 357 1.90 -30.26 -21.30
C ASP A 357 0.48 -29.69 -21.18
N ALA A 358 -0.35 -29.98 -22.17
CA ALA A 358 -1.68 -29.42 -22.28
C ALA A 358 -2.60 -29.73 -21.08
N ALA A 359 -2.37 -30.83 -20.37
CA ALA A 359 -3.17 -31.17 -19.19
C ALA A 359 -2.80 -30.28 -17.99
N THR A 360 -1.52 -30.05 -17.77
CA THR A 360 -1.00 -29.18 -16.74
C THR A 360 -1.36 -27.72 -17.00
N GLN A 361 -1.26 -27.25 -18.26
CA GLN A 361 -1.73 -25.92 -18.65
C GLN A 361 -3.22 -25.72 -18.33
N ALA A 362 -4.06 -26.67 -18.75
CA ALA A 362 -5.49 -26.63 -18.48
C ALA A 362 -5.80 -26.68 -16.98
N LEU A 363 -5.04 -27.46 -16.21
CA LEU A 363 -5.17 -27.54 -14.76
C LEU A 363 -4.77 -26.23 -14.09
N ARG A 364 -3.65 -25.62 -14.49
CA ARG A 364 -3.19 -24.30 -14.02
C ARG A 364 -4.27 -23.25 -14.20
N LEU A 365 -4.83 -23.16 -15.42
CA LEU A 365 -5.82 -22.13 -15.76
C LEU A 365 -7.15 -22.28 -15.04
N ARG A 366 -7.60 -23.49 -14.68
CA ARG A 366 -8.87 -23.67 -13.94
C ARG A 366 -8.68 -23.68 -12.42
N SER A 367 -7.50 -24.02 -11.92
CA SER A 367 -7.23 -24.08 -10.48
C SER A 367 -7.25 -22.72 -9.77
N THR A 368 -7.15 -21.60 -10.51
CA THR A 368 -7.35 -20.24 -9.97
C THR A 368 -8.70 -20.09 -9.27
N ARG A 369 -9.69 -20.90 -9.65
CA ARG A 369 -11.02 -20.93 -9.01
C ARG A 369 -10.97 -21.32 -7.53
N GLN A 370 -9.93 -22.00 -7.06
CA GLN A 370 -9.78 -22.30 -5.63
C GLN A 370 -9.71 -21.05 -4.74
N LEU A 371 -9.34 -19.91 -5.33
CA LEU A 371 -9.30 -18.65 -4.59
C LEU A 371 -10.68 -18.13 -4.18
N TRP A 372 -11.75 -18.49 -4.92
CA TRP A 372 -13.06 -17.86 -4.72
C TRP A 372 -14.28 -18.75 -4.93
N ASP A 373 -14.24 -19.75 -5.85
CA ASP A 373 -15.43 -20.41 -6.37
C ASP A 373 -15.90 -21.56 -5.47
N PRO A 374 -17.11 -21.45 -4.87
CA PRO A 374 -17.66 -22.52 -4.03
C PRO A 374 -18.02 -23.80 -4.79
N SER A 375 -18.12 -23.75 -6.13
CA SER A 375 -18.43 -24.91 -6.96
C SER A 375 -17.18 -25.68 -7.43
N TYR A 376 -15.98 -25.07 -7.27
CA TYR A 376 -14.73 -25.72 -7.68
C TYR A 376 -14.21 -26.61 -6.55
N VAL A 377 -14.17 -27.91 -6.80
CA VAL A 377 -13.52 -28.88 -5.93
C VAL A 377 -12.04 -28.96 -6.33
N ASP A 378 -11.17 -28.70 -5.39
CA ASP A 378 -9.73 -28.75 -5.62
C ASP A 378 -9.28 -30.14 -6.09
N GLU A 379 -8.44 -30.17 -7.11
CA GLU A 379 -8.03 -31.39 -7.80
C GLU A 379 -6.72 -31.99 -7.25
N SER A 380 -6.35 -31.60 -6.01
CA SER A 380 -5.22 -32.16 -5.27
C SER A 380 -5.68 -33.08 -4.14
N TRP A 381 -4.78 -33.34 -3.20
CA TRP A 381 -5.08 -34.06 -1.94
C TRP A 381 -6.15 -33.36 -1.10
N ILE A 382 -6.37 -32.03 -1.27
CA ILE A 382 -7.37 -31.25 -0.54
C ILE A 382 -8.79 -31.72 -0.87
N ASN A 383 -9.08 -31.96 -2.15
CA ASN A 383 -10.31 -32.59 -2.66
C ASN A 383 -11.62 -32.02 -2.05
N GLN A 384 -11.69 -30.70 -1.88
CA GLN A 384 -12.86 -29.95 -1.42
C GLN A 384 -12.85 -28.52 -1.95
N PRO A 385 -13.96 -27.77 -1.90
CA PRO A 385 -13.96 -26.35 -2.21
C PRO A 385 -13.09 -25.56 -1.19
N ILE A 386 -12.09 -24.86 -1.72
CA ILE A 386 -11.17 -24.07 -0.88
C ILE A 386 -11.77 -22.72 -0.54
N GLN A 387 -12.21 -21.95 -1.56
CA GLN A 387 -12.75 -20.59 -1.43
C GLN A 387 -11.83 -19.71 -0.58
N PHE A 388 -10.54 -19.66 -0.90
CA PHE A 388 -9.50 -19.19 0.01
C PHE A 388 -9.76 -17.78 0.54
N ILE A 389 -9.99 -16.80 -0.36
CA ILE A 389 -10.20 -15.40 0.02
C ILE A 389 -11.53 -15.22 0.77
N PRO A 390 -12.69 -15.70 0.29
CA PRO A 390 -13.93 -15.62 1.06
C PRO A 390 -13.85 -16.30 2.43
N ARG A 391 -13.10 -17.41 2.54
CA ARG A 391 -12.87 -18.10 3.82
C ARG A 391 -12.06 -17.25 4.80
N MET A 392 -10.94 -16.65 4.35
CA MET A 392 -10.15 -15.76 5.18
C MET A 392 -10.96 -14.53 5.64
N ARG A 393 -11.71 -13.90 4.72
CA ARG A 393 -12.64 -12.81 5.07
C ARG A 393 -13.63 -13.23 6.15
N SER A 394 -14.28 -14.37 5.97
CA SER A 394 -15.23 -14.91 6.95
C SER A 394 -14.59 -15.13 8.31
N LEU A 395 -13.35 -15.65 8.34
CA LEU A 395 -12.61 -15.88 9.60
C LEU A 395 -12.35 -14.57 10.33
N VAL A 396 -11.86 -13.52 9.64
CA VAL A 396 -11.58 -12.23 10.29
C VAL A 396 -12.86 -11.54 10.72
N ASP A 397 -13.90 -11.53 9.88
CA ASP A 397 -15.18 -10.88 10.19
C ASP A 397 -15.83 -11.46 11.46
N GLN A 398 -15.76 -12.78 11.64
CA GLN A 398 -16.35 -13.47 12.79
C GLN A 398 -15.50 -13.36 14.05
N ASN A 399 -14.16 -13.41 13.93
CA ASN A 399 -13.27 -13.56 15.07
C ASN A 399 -12.51 -12.30 15.45
N TYR A 400 -12.06 -11.49 14.49
CA TYR A 400 -11.34 -10.24 14.75
C TYR A 400 -11.72 -9.15 13.72
N PRO A 401 -12.95 -8.62 13.80
CA PRO A 401 -13.44 -7.65 12.82
C PRO A 401 -12.53 -6.43 12.63
N GLY A 402 -12.39 -5.99 11.38
CA GLY A 402 -11.54 -4.88 10.99
C GLY A 402 -10.08 -5.24 10.76
N THR A 403 -9.71 -6.52 10.89
CA THR A 403 -8.44 -7.04 10.37
C THR A 403 -8.56 -7.16 8.85
N LYS A 404 -7.53 -6.76 8.14
CA LYS A 404 -7.41 -6.94 6.70
C LYS A 404 -6.95 -8.37 6.38
N VAL A 405 -6.99 -8.76 5.11
CA VAL A 405 -6.51 -10.08 4.66
C VAL A 405 -5.40 -9.92 3.63
N ALA A 406 -4.35 -10.73 3.77
CA ALA A 406 -3.19 -10.72 2.90
C ALA A 406 -2.84 -12.12 2.41
N ILE A 407 -2.15 -12.18 1.26
CA ILE A 407 -1.51 -13.38 0.70
C ILE A 407 -0.09 -12.96 0.33
N SER A 408 0.83 -13.04 1.29
CA SER A 408 2.20 -12.56 1.10
C SER A 408 3.07 -13.51 0.27
N GLU A 409 2.59 -14.73 -0.02
CA GLU A 409 3.18 -15.60 -1.03
C GLU A 409 2.12 -16.39 -1.81
N TYR A 410 2.26 -16.38 -3.13
CA TYR A 410 1.53 -17.23 -4.05
C TYR A 410 2.30 -17.40 -5.34
N ASN A 411 2.09 -18.49 -6.09
CA ASN A 411 2.60 -18.64 -7.45
C ASN A 411 1.89 -19.78 -8.18
N TRP A 412 1.28 -19.50 -9.33
CA TRP A 412 0.61 -20.47 -10.20
C TRP A 412 1.54 -21.13 -11.23
N GLY A 413 2.86 -20.80 -11.20
CA GLY A 413 3.88 -21.39 -12.05
C GLY A 413 3.89 -20.90 -13.50
N ALA A 414 4.85 -21.40 -14.27
CA ALA A 414 5.02 -21.15 -15.70
C ALA A 414 5.02 -19.65 -16.10
N LEU A 415 5.59 -18.78 -15.27
CA LEU A 415 5.63 -17.34 -15.53
C LEU A 415 6.45 -16.98 -16.79
N ASP A 416 7.29 -17.88 -17.27
CA ASP A 416 8.01 -17.79 -18.54
C ASP A 416 7.17 -18.27 -19.76
N HIS A 417 5.93 -18.68 -19.53
CA HIS A 417 4.99 -19.23 -20.49
C HIS A 417 3.68 -18.44 -20.55
N ILE A 418 2.96 -18.53 -21.69
CA ILE A 418 1.71 -17.80 -21.88
C ILE A 418 0.61 -18.25 -20.91
N ASP A 419 0.49 -19.53 -20.62
CA ASP A 419 -0.52 -20.03 -19.69
C ASP A 419 -0.27 -19.59 -18.25
N GLY A 420 1.01 -19.46 -17.85
CA GLY A 420 1.35 -18.83 -16.58
C GLY A 420 0.95 -17.36 -16.53
N ALA A 421 1.15 -16.60 -17.60
CA ALA A 421 0.68 -15.21 -17.68
C ALA A 421 -0.84 -15.09 -17.62
N LEU A 422 -1.57 -16.02 -18.26
CA LEU A 422 -3.04 -16.05 -18.20
C LEU A 422 -3.54 -16.41 -16.80
N ALA A 423 -2.89 -17.38 -16.14
CA ALA A 423 -3.21 -17.73 -14.75
C ALA A 423 -2.93 -16.56 -13.80
N GLU A 424 -1.78 -15.90 -13.97
CA GLU A 424 -1.41 -14.74 -13.18
C GLU A 424 -2.40 -13.58 -13.37
N ALA A 425 -2.75 -13.24 -14.61
CA ALA A 425 -3.74 -12.20 -14.88
C ALA A 425 -5.12 -12.54 -14.27
N ASP A 426 -5.49 -13.82 -14.27
CA ASP A 426 -6.72 -14.29 -13.64
C ASP A 426 -6.68 -14.14 -12.12
N VAL A 427 -5.55 -14.50 -11.50
CA VAL A 427 -5.30 -14.34 -10.07
C VAL A 427 -5.37 -12.87 -9.65
N LEU A 428 -4.69 -11.97 -10.38
CA LEU A 428 -4.73 -10.53 -10.12
C LEU A 428 -6.15 -9.96 -10.24
N GLY A 429 -6.92 -10.40 -11.25
CA GLY A 429 -8.32 -10.04 -11.42
C GLY A 429 -9.21 -10.55 -10.28
N ILE A 430 -8.98 -11.79 -9.82
CA ILE A 430 -9.67 -12.37 -8.66
C ILE A 430 -9.37 -11.57 -7.39
N PHE A 431 -8.12 -11.20 -7.13
CA PHE A 431 -7.75 -10.43 -5.95
C PHE A 431 -8.52 -9.11 -5.85
N GLY A 432 -8.59 -8.37 -6.97
CA GLY A 432 -9.37 -7.15 -7.05
C GLY A 432 -10.86 -7.38 -6.85
N ARG A 433 -11.43 -8.41 -7.50
CA ARG A 433 -12.87 -8.74 -7.42
C ARG A 433 -13.28 -9.22 -6.02
N GLU A 434 -12.47 -10.05 -5.37
CA GLU A 434 -12.76 -10.59 -4.03
C GLU A 434 -12.37 -9.61 -2.91
N GLY A 435 -11.80 -8.46 -3.26
CA GLY A 435 -11.42 -7.41 -2.31
C GLY A 435 -10.29 -7.80 -1.36
N LEU A 436 -9.30 -8.57 -1.82
CA LEU A 436 -8.09 -8.81 -1.04
C LEU A 436 -7.39 -7.48 -0.74
N ASP A 437 -6.67 -7.39 0.39
CA ASP A 437 -6.07 -6.12 0.80
C ASP A 437 -4.57 -6.01 0.47
N LEU A 438 -3.87 -7.15 0.32
CA LEU A 438 -2.45 -7.21 -0.05
C LEU A 438 -2.11 -8.59 -0.61
N ALA A 439 -1.26 -8.64 -1.65
CA ALA A 439 -0.66 -9.88 -2.12
C ALA A 439 0.72 -9.63 -2.71
N THR A 440 1.63 -10.60 -2.60
CA THR A 440 2.96 -10.54 -3.21
C THR A 440 3.33 -11.85 -3.88
N LEU A 441 3.58 -11.80 -5.20
CA LEU A 441 3.96 -12.97 -6.01
C LEU A 441 5.35 -13.47 -5.61
N TRP A 442 5.48 -14.73 -5.25
CA TRP A 442 6.78 -15.38 -5.00
C TRP A 442 7.50 -15.71 -6.31
N SER A 443 8.82 -15.55 -6.35
CA SER A 443 9.63 -15.79 -7.54
C SER A 443 9.16 -14.99 -8.76
N PRO A 444 9.35 -13.67 -8.76
CA PRO A 444 8.84 -12.79 -9.80
C PRO A 444 9.41 -13.15 -11.18
N PRO A 445 8.65 -12.87 -12.25
CA PRO A 445 9.11 -13.08 -13.62
C PRO A 445 10.22 -12.09 -13.98
N LYS A 446 11.07 -12.48 -14.93
CA LYS A 446 11.94 -11.51 -15.60
C LYS A 446 11.10 -10.53 -16.41
N ALA A 447 11.62 -9.33 -16.64
CA ALA A 447 10.91 -8.29 -17.39
C ALA A 447 10.44 -8.71 -18.79
N THR A 448 11.10 -9.72 -19.40
CA THR A 448 10.75 -10.27 -20.72
C THR A 448 9.79 -11.44 -20.69
N ASP A 449 9.52 -11.99 -19.52
CA ASP A 449 8.69 -13.18 -19.38
C ASP A 449 7.20 -12.84 -19.50
N PRO A 450 6.38 -13.75 -20.00
CA PRO A 450 4.92 -13.58 -20.12
C PRO A 450 4.24 -13.15 -18.80
N GLY A 451 4.66 -13.67 -17.67
CA GLY A 451 4.14 -13.27 -16.34
C GLY A 451 4.30 -11.78 -16.04
N ALA A 452 5.40 -11.14 -16.49
CA ALA A 452 5.57 -9.70 -16.33
C ALA A 452 4.53 -8.90 -17.14
N TYR A 453 4.06 -9.43 -18.26
CA TYR A 453 3.01 -8.80 -19.06
C TYR A 453 1.62 -8.93 -18.40
N ALA A 454 1.38 -9.97 -17.60
CA ALA A 454 0.18 -10.02 -16.78
C ALA A 454 0.11 -8.81 -15.85
N PHE A 455 1.19 -8.52 -15.12
CA PHE A 455 1.26 -7.30 -14.27
C PHE A 455 1.16 -6.01 -15.08
N ARG A 456 1.81 -5.94 -16.28
CA ARG A 456 1.69 -4.76 -17.14
C ARG A 456 0.26 -4.47 -17.55
N MET A 457 -0.54 -5.51 -17.84
CA MET A 457 -1.95 -5.33 -18.18
C MET A 457 -2.75 -4.68 -17.04
N PHE A 458 -2.35 -4.86 -15.78
CA PHE A 458 -3.00 -4.22 -14.63
C PHE A 458 -2.36 -2.88 -14.23
N LEU A 459 -1.06 -2.69 -14.42
CA LEU A 459 -0.32 -1.55 -13.86
C LEU A 459 0.25 -0.58 -14.89
N ASN A 460 0.44 -1.00 -16.16
CA ASN A 460 1.12 -0.18 -17.19
C ASN A 460 0.86 -0.69 -18.61
N TYR A 461 -0.40 -0.93 -18.98
CA TYR A 461 -0.77 -1.56 -20.25
C TYR A 461 -0.36 -0.76 -21.49
N ASP A 462 -0.22 0.57 -21.37
CA ASP A 462 0.15 1.49 -22.47
C ASP A 462 1.62 1.92 -22.46
N GLY A 463 2.41 1.47 -21.47
CA GLY A 463 3.80 1.89 -21.27
C GLY A 463 3.96 3.33 -20.76
N ALA A 464 2.86 4.02 -20.47
CA ALA A 464 2.82 5.39 -19.97
C ALA A 464 2.19 5.50 -18.56
N GLY A 465 1.85 4.37 -17.96
CA GLY A 465 1.25 4.24 -16.63
C GLY A 465 -0.26 4.12 -16.65
N GLY A 466 -0.83 3.76 -17.81
CA GLY A 466 -2.24 3.35 -17.89
C GLY A 466 -2.45 2.07 -17.08
N ALA A 467 -3.37 2.12 -16.12
CA ALA A 467 -3.62 1.02 -15.19
C ALA A 467 -5.09 0.59 -15.21
N PHE A 468 -5.33 -0.63 -14.77
CA PHE A 468 -6.66 -1.13 -14.45
C PHE A 468 -7.32 -0.24 -13.39
N GLY A 469 -8.65 -0.25 -13.28
CA GLY A 469 -9.36 0.61 -12.33
C GLY A 469 -9.08 0.25 -10.87
N ASP A 470 -9.38 1.20 -9.99
CA ASP A 470 -9.18 1.11 -8.53
C ASP A 470 -10.49 0.86 -7.75
N THR A 471 -11.62 0.77 -8.45
CA THR A 471 -12.92 0.46 -7.87
C THR A 471 -13.54 -0.69 -8.64
N ALA A 472 -13.52 -1.90 -8.07
CA ALA A 472 -14.15 -3.08 -8.66
C ALA A 472 -15.65 -2.83 -8.86
N VAL A 473 -16.19 -3.42 -9.93
CA VAL A 473 -17.62 -3.44 -10.24
C VAL A 473 -18.07 -4.85 -10.59
N THR A 474 -19.38 -5.11 -10.56
CA THR A 474 -19.88 -6.43 -10.90
C THR A 474 -19.50 -6.82 -12.32
N SER A 475 -18.82 -7.97 -12.45
CA SER A 475 -18.50 -8.59 -13.73
C SER A 475 -18.75 -10.09 -13.66
N GLY A 476 -19.16 -10.70 -14.77
CA GLY A 476 -19.46 -12.11 -14.81
C GLY A 476 -19.34 -12.74 -16.20
N SER A 477 -18.94 -14.00 -16.22
CA SER A 477 -18.87 -14.85 -17.40
C SER A 477 -19.80 -16.05 -17.23
N ALA A 478 -20.49 -16.44 -18.31
CA ALA A 478 -21.29 -17.66 -18.31
C ALA A 478 -20.42 -18.94 -18.23
N ASP A 479 -19.11 -18.84 -18.50
CA ASP A 479 -18.14 -19.93 -18.40
C ASP A 479 -16.75 -19.32 -18.13
N GLN A 480 -16.41 -19.20 -16.85
CA GLN A 480 -15.15 -18.60 -16.37
C GLN A 480 -13.90 -19.42 -16.76
N ASP A 481 -14.07 -20.73 -17.04
CA ASP A 481 -12.96 -21.58 -17.46
C ASP A 481 -12.56 -21.32 -18.93
N LYS A 482 -13.47 -20.72 -19.72
CA LYS A 482 -13.18 -20.32 -21.10
C LYS A 482 -12.79 -18.86 -21.22
N LEU A 483 -13.66 -17.97 -20.73
CA LEU A 483 -13.41 -16.54 -20.69
C LEU A 483 -13.61 -16.03 -19.28
N ALA A 484 -12.54 -15.59 -18.62
CA ALA A 484 -12.64 -14.85 -17.39
C ALA A 484 -12.87 -13.36 -17.69
N VAL A 485 -13.62 -12.66 -16.83
CA VAL A 485 -13.87 -11.23 -16.98
C VAL A 485 -13.79 -10.52 -15.62
N TYR A 486 -13.06 -9.39 -15.61
CA TYR A 486 -12.93 -8.51 -14.48
C TYR A 486 -13.18 -7.08 -14.94
N ALA A 487 -13.80 -6.27 -14.10
CA ALA A 487 -14.08 -4.89 -14.45
C ALA A 487 -13.91 -3.97 -13.25
N ALA A 488 -13.41 -2.77 -13.51
CA ALA A 488 -13.26 -1.73 -12.51
C ALA A 488 -13.46 -0.34 -13.11
N GLU A 489 -13.84 0.63 -12.27
CA GLU A 489 -13.79 2.04 -12.59
C GLU A 489 -12.47 2.62 -12.10
N ARG A 490 -11.86 3.50 -12.90
CA ARG A 490 -10.62 4.19 -12.55
C ARG A 490 -10.95 5.55 -11.94
N GLY A 491 -10.57 5.77 -10.68
CA GLY A 491 -10.92 6.99 -9.94
C GLY A 491 -10.34 8.27 -10.54
N SER A 492 -9.22 8.19 -11.28
CA SER A 492 -8.52 9.36 -11.82
C SER A 492 -9.26 10.04 -12.98
N ASP A 493 -9.99 9.28 -13.82
CA ASP A 493 -10.66 9.78 -15.03
C ASP A 493 -12.04 9.16 -15.25
N HIS A 494 -12.51 8.33 -14.32
CA HIS A 494 -13.78 7.60 -14.37
C HIS A 494 -13.94 6.68 -15.59
N ALA A 495 -12.84 6.28 -16.22
CA ALA A 495 -12.87 5.26 -17.25
C ALA A 495 -13.24 3.90 -16.62
N THR A 496 -14.07 3.14 -17.32
CA THR A 496 -14.32 1.73 -16.97
C THR A 496 -13.30 0.86 -17.71
N THR A 497 -12.54 0.08 -16.97
CA THR A 497 -11.64 -0.93 -17.53
C THR A 497 -12.30 -2.30 -17.45
N VAL A 498 -12.20 -3.09 -18.53
CA VAL A 498 -12.75 -4.45 -18.61
C VAL A 498 -11.67 -5.38 -19.14
N MET A 499 -11.19 -6.24 -18.27
CA MET A 499 -10.20 -7.27 -18.58
C MET A 499 -10.89 -8.57 -18.94
N VAL A 500 -10.59 -9.14 -20.13
CA VAL A 500 -11.09 -10.43 -20.57
C VAL A 500 -9.93 -11.35 -20.86
N ILE A 501 -9.92 -12.54 -20.27
CA ILE A 501 -8.86 -13.53 -20.41
C ILE A 501 -9.43 -14.76 -21.12
N ASN A 502 -8.94 -15.05 -22.33
CA ASN A 502 -9.25 -16.28 -23.05
C ASN A 502 -8.25 -17.37 -22.63
N LYS A 503 -8.74 -18.32 -21.84
CA LYS A 503 -8.00 -19.47 -21.31
C LYS A 503 -7.94 -20.67 -22.25
N THR A 504 -8.45 -20.54 -23.49
CA THR A 504 -8.58 -21.67 -24.44
C THR A 504 -7.60 -21.60 -25.58
N THR A 505 -7.36 -22.74 -26.21
CA THR A 505 -6.49 -22.86 -27.39
C THR A 505 -7.13 -22.37 -28.69
N GLY A 506 -8.39 -21.89 -28.65
CA GLY A 506 -9.15 -21.42 -29.81
C GLY A 506 -9.62 -19.96 -29.64
N ASP A 507 -9.83 -19.31 -30.80
CA ASP A 507 -10.44 -17.99 -30.81
C ASP A 507 -11.91 -18.10 -30.38
N LEU A 508 -12.36 -17.22 -29.49
CA LEU A 508 -13.74 -17.19 -29.02
C LEU A 508 -14.40 -15.85 -29.37
N THR A 509 -15.55 -15.90 -30.02
CA THR A 509 -16.40 -14.70 -30.24
C THR A 509 -17.52 -14.69 -29.21
N ALA A 510 -17.54 -13.66 -28.36
CA ALA A 510 -18.49 -13.57 -27.26
C ALA A 510 -19.25 -12.23 -27.25
N PRO A 511 -20.53 -12.23 -26.89
CA PRO A 511 -21.25 -11.01 -26.60
C PRO A 511 -20.83 -10.46 -25.22
N VAL A 512 -20.64 -9.14 -25.16
CA VAL A 512 -20.34 -8.39 -23.93
C VAL A 512 -21.46 -7.40 -23.70
N SER A 513 -22.12 -7.45 -22.56
CA SER A 513 -23.11 -6.48 -22.13
C SER A 513 -22.54 -5.61 -21.01
N LEU A 514 -22.60 -4.29 -21.19
CA LEU A 514 -22.18 -3.30 -20.23
C LEU A 514 -23.37 -2.46 -19.78
N THR A 515 -23.71 -2.54 -18.51
CA THR A 515 -24.67 -1.68 -17.83
C THR A 515 -23.89 -0.55 -17.15
N SER A 516 -24.30 0.71 -17.39
CA SER A 516 -23.68 1.88 -16.80
C SER A 516 -24.74 2.84 -16.28
N GLY A 517 -24.43 3.51 -15.17
CA GLY A 517 -25.26 4.59 -14.62
C GLY A 517 -25.27 5.88 -15.44
N GLY A 518 -24.41 6.00 -16.45
CA GLY A 518 -24.27 7.16 -17.33
C GLY A 518 -24.28 6.80 -18.81
N ALA A 519 -24.20 7.83 -19.67
CA ALA A 519 -24.04 7.62 -21.11
C ALA A 519 -22.68 6.96 -21.40
N LEU A 520 -22.66 5.99 -22.28
CA LEU A 520 -21.44 5.31 -22.72
C LEU A 520 -20.87 6.00 -23.97
N PRO A 521 -19.55 6.01 -24.17
CA PRO A 521 -18.94 6.51 -25.41
C PRO A 521 -19.25 5.60 -26.59
N ALA A 522 -18.93 6.06 -27.80
CA ALA A 522 -19.14 5.25 -29.01
C ALA A 522 -18.11 4.14 -29.20
N ALA A 523 -16.98 4.22 -28.53
CA ALA A 523 -15.91 3.24 -28.67
C ALA A 523 -15.09 3.12 -27.36
N ALA A 524 -14.44 1.97 -27.19
CA ALA A 524 -13.45 1.66 -26.18
C ALA A 524 -12.08 1.45 -26.83
N GLN A 525 -11.01 1.94 -26.21
CA GLN A 525 -9.66 1.57 -26.57
C GLN A 525 -9.42 0.09 -26.21
N VAL A 526 -8.57 -0.58 -26.99
CA VAL A 526 -8.27 -1.99 -26.79
C VAL A 526 -6.79 -2.21 -26.63
N TYR A 527 -6.39 -2.86 -25.54
CA TYR A 527 -5.03 -3.35 -25.33
C TYR A 527 -5.06 -4.87 -25.26
N ARG A 528 -4.05 -5.54 -25.83
CA ARG A 528 -4.03 -6.99 -25.87
C ARG A 528 -2.62 -7.55 -25.72
N TYR A 529 -2.51 -8.54 -24.86
CA TYR A 529 -1.36 -9.42 -24.77
C TYR A 529 -1.77 -10.86 -25.05
N GLY A 530 -0.93 -11.66 -25.73
CA GLY A 530 -1.28 -13.05 -26.01
C GLY A 530 -0.20 -13.82 -26.76
N GLN A 531 -0.45 -15.08 -26.99
CA GLN A 531 0.49 -16.01 -27.65
C GLN A 531 0.90 -15.62 -29.07
N ASP A 532 0.10 -14.82 -29.75
CA ASP A 532 0.38 -14.33 -31.09
C ASP A 532 1.46 -13.23 -31.13
N ASN A 533 1.68 -12.55 -30.01
CA ASN A 533 2.79 -11.62 -29.82
C ASN A 533 3.24 -11.60 -28.35
N PRO A 534 4.02 -12.58 -27.90
CA PRO A 534 4.43 -12.67 -26.50
C PRO A 534 5.48 -11.62 -26.08
N ALA A 535 5.97 -10.81 -27.01
CA ALA A 535 7.01 -9.82 -26.75
C ALA A 535 6.49 -8.41 -26.50
N ALA A 536 5.18 -8.15 -26.68
CA ALA A 536 4.62 -6.80 -26.48
C ALA A 536 3.10 -6.81 -26.32
N ILE A 537 2.60 -5.85 -25.56
CA ILE A 537 1.19 -5.49 -25.55
C ILE A 537 0.88 -4.79 -26.88
N GLN A 538 -0.16 -5.25 -27.56
CA GLN A 538 -0.66 -4.69 -28.80
C GLN A 538 -1.76 -3.66 -28.50
N HIS A 539 -1.92 -2.67 -29.38
CA HIS A 539 -3.05 -1.74 -29.36
C HIS A 539 -3.86 -1.91 -30.66
N PRO A 540 -4.81 -2.85 -30.71
CA PRO A 540 -5.69 -3.02 -31.86
C PRO A 540 -6.58 -1.79 -32.10
N ALA A 541 -7.35 -1.83 -33.20
CA ALA A 541 -8.37 -0.80 -33.44
C ALA A 541 -9.40 -0.78 -32.31
N ASP A 542 -9.90 0.42 -32.01
CA ASP A 542 -10.92 0.63 -30.99
C ASP A 542 -12.17 -0.22 -31.24
N GLN A 543 -12.73 -0.73 -30.16
CA GLN A 543 -13.99 -1.48 -30.17
C GLN A 543 -15.19 -0.52 -30.22
N SER A 544 -16.00 -0.61 -31.25
CA SER A 544 -17.26 0.15 -31.30
C SER A 544 -18.26 -0.37 -30.27
N LEU A 545 -18.90 0.56 -29.54
CA LEU A 545 -19.92 0.28 -28.56
C LEU A 545 -21.30 0.72 -29.09
N SER A 546 -22.32 -0.15 -28.95
CA SER A 546 -23.69 0.17 -29.31
C SER A 546 -24.58 0.11 -28.09
N GLY A 547 -24.74 1.24 -27.40
CA GLY A 547 -25.54 1.32 -26.17
C GLY A 547 -25.05 0.36 -25.07
N GLY A 548 -23.73 0.14 -25.00
CA GLY A 548 -23.11 -0.75 -24.00
C GLY A 548 -22.99 -2.22 -24.43
N ASN A 549 -23.57 -2.61 -25.56
CA ASN A 549 -23.45 -3.96 -26.05
C ASN A 549 -22.50 -4.05 -27.24
N PHE A 550 -21.65 -5.04 -27.25
CA PHE A 550 -20.78 -5.36 -28.39
C PHE A 550 -20.49 -6.84 -28.47
N SER A 551 -19.98 -7.28 -29.59
CA SER A 551 -19.45 -8.62 -29.76
C SER A 551 -17.98 -8.50 -30.14
N ALA A 552 -17.13 -9.28 -29.49
CA ALA A 552 -15.70 -9.25 -29.75
C ALA A 552 -15.13 -10.64 -29.89
N THR A 553 -14.05 -10.75 -30.65
CA THR A 553 -13.27 -11.99 -30.76
C THR A 553 -12.03 -11.88 -29.88
N PHE A 554 -11.95 -12.79 -28.94
CA PHE A 554 -10.81 -12.96 -28.03
C PHE A 554 -9.89 -14.06 -28.61
N PRO A 555 -8.69 -13.72 -29.07
CA PRO A 555 -7.76 -14.71 -29.59
C PRO A 555 -7.45 -15.81 -28.56
N ALA A 556 -7.08 -16.98 -29.05
CA ALA A 556 -6.60 -18.07 -28.22
C ALA A 556 -5.47 -17.60 -27.29
N TYR A 557 -5.52 -17.98 -26.02
CA TYR A 557 -4.53 -17.64 -25.02
C TYR A 557 -4.15 -16.14 -25.04
N SER A 558 -5.12 -15.30 -24.70
CA SER A 558 -4.95 -13.85 -24.70
C SER A 558 -5.58 -13.15 -23.50
N ILE A 559 -5.01 -12.02 -23.13
CA ILE A 559 -5.53 -11.04 -22.18
C ILE A 559 -5.92 -9.81 -22.99
N THR A 560 -7.17 -9.40 -22.93
CA THR A 560 -7.68 -8.22 -23.64
C THR A 560 -8.28 -7.25 -22.65
N GLU A 561 -7.81 -6.02 -22.63
CA GLU A 561 -8.34 -4.94 -21.83
C GLU A 561 -9.06 -3.92 -22.71
N TYR A 562 -10.28 -3.60 -22.33
CA TYR A 562 -11.06 -2.49 -22.88
C TYR A 562 -10.98 -1.31 -21.91
N VAL A 563 -10.52 -0.18 -22.39
CA VAL A 563 -10.57 1.08 -21.66
C VAL A 563 -11.71 1.92 -22.26
N ILE A 564 -12.77 2.02 -21.49
CA ILE A 564 -14.01 2.70 -21.87
C ILE A 564 -13.99 4.06 -21.17
N PRO A 565 -13.68 5.16 -21.87
CA PRO A 565 -13.68 6.49 -21.26
C PRO A 565 -15.03 6.79 -20.59
N ALA A 566 -15.03 7.58 -19.53
CA ALA A 566 -16.29 8.08 -18.98
C ALA A 566 -17.10 8.72 -20.10
N GLY A 567 -18.32 8.27 -20.26
CA GLY A 567 -19.20 8.83 -21.30
C GLY A 567 -19.30 10.34 -21.09
N SER A 568 -19.17 11.08 -22.17
CA SER A 568 -19.35 12.54 -22.17
C SER A 568 -20.82 12.85 -21.91
N THR A 569 -21.28 12.63 -20.70
CA THR A 569 -22.26 13.56 -20.17
C THR A 569 -21.49 14.87 -20.04
N THR A 570 -21.96 15.93 -20.62
CA THR A 570 -21.61 17.27 -20.17
C THR A 570 -21.93 17.30 -18.68
N ALA A 571 -20.90 16.95 -17.88
CA ALA A 571 -21.07 16.87 -16.44
C ALA A 571 -21.43 18.27 -15.96
N THR A 572 -22.71 18.48 -15.72
CA THR A 572 -23.22 19.78 -15.34
C THR A 572 -22.79 20.04 -13.88
N PRO A 573 -22.10 21.14 -13.63
CA PRO A 573 -21.85 21.58 -12.26
C PRO A 573 -23.17 21.87 -11.54
N PRO A 574 -23.17 22.00 -10.22
CA PRO A 574 -24.33 22.49 -9.48
C PRO A 574 -24.80 23.84 -10.03
N SER A 575 -26.09 24.16 -9.86
CA SER A 575 -26.59 25.51 -10.13
C SER A 575 -25.92 26.53 -9.18
N ALA A 576 -25.94 27.81 -9.54
CA ALA A 576 -25.49 28.83 -8.59
C ALA A 576 -26.37 28.77 -7.32
N PRO A 577 -25.79 28.90 -6.11
CA PRO A 577 -26.59 29.12 -4.89
C PRO A 577 -27.44 30.41 -4.99
N GLY A 578 -28.51 30.47 -4.22
CA GLY A 578 -29.28 31.70 -4.12
C GLY A 578 -28.45 32.88 -3.61
N THR A 579 -28.87 34.10 -3.94
CA THR A 579 -28.24 35.32 -3.44
C THR A 579 -28.21 35.29 -1.91
N PRO A 580 -27.02 35.39 -1.29
CA PRO A 580 -26.92 35.37 0.15
C PRO A 580 -27.63 36.59 0.76
N THR A 581 -28.22 36.40 1.93
CA THR A 581 -28.73 37.47 2.78
C THR A 581 -27.87 37.58 4.03
N ALA A 582 -27.66 38.79 4.52
CA ALA A 582 -26.85 39.01 5.71
C ALA A 582 -27.69 39.36 6.92
N SER A 583 -27.38 38.78 8.05
CA SER A 583 -27.95 39.05 9.35
C SER A 583 -26.88 39.11 10.43
N ALA A 584 -27.24 39.53 11.67
CA ALA A 584 -26.32 39.60 12.78
C ALA A 584 -25.01 40.32 12.45
N VAL A 585 -25.08 41.42 11.69
CA VAL A 585 -23.90 42.20 11.26
C VAL A 585 -23.32 42.92 12.48
N GLY A 586 -22.11 42.50 12.85
CA GLY A 586 -21.31 43.12 13.91
C GLY A 586 -20.20 43.99 13.34
N SER A 587 -19.32 44.47 14.23
CA SER A 587 -18.12 45.20 13.81
C SER A 587 -17.04 44.34 13.22
N ASP A 588 -17.08 43.02 13.46
CA ASP A 588 -16.08 42.02 13.09
C ASP A 588 -16.62 40.77 12.42
N ARG A 589 -17.97 40.73 12.18
CA ARG A 589 -18.63 39.53 11.67
C ARG A 589 -19.94 39.87 10.94
N ALA A 590 -20.36 38.92 10.12
CA ALA A 590 -21.68 38.89 9.48
C ALA A 590 -22.14 37.45 9.30
N THR A 591 -23.37 37.14 9.63
CA THR A 591 -23.99 35.83 9.34
C THR A 591 -24.64 35.90 7.97
N LEU A 592 -24.28 34.97 7.08
CA LEU A 592 -24.80 34.83 5.74
C LEU A 592 -25.70 33.60 5.65
N THR A 593 -26.81 33.70 4.93
CA THR A 593 -27.73 32.59 4.67
C THR A 593 -28.15 32.67 3.19
N TRP A 594 -28.20 31.53 2.52
CA TRP A 594 -28.51 31.42 1.08
C TRP A 594 -29.48 30.28 0.81
N ALA A 595 -30.13 30.30 -0.36
CA ALA A 595 -30.93 29.17 -0.83
C ALA A 595 -29.95 28.10 -1.40
N PRO A 596 -30.24 26.80 -1.19
CA PRO A 596 -29.39 25.73 -1.67
C PRO A 596 -29.24 25.73 -3.20
N ALA A 597 -28.09 25.33 -3.68
CA ALA A 597 -27.88 25.02 -5.10
C ALA A 597 -28.60 23.72 -5.47
N THR A 598 -29.10 23.65 -6.69
CA THR A 598 -29.60 22.39 -7.26
C THR A 598 -28.37 21.57 -7.70
N ALA A 599 -28.36 20.29 -7.37
CA ALA A 599 -27.32 19.37 -7.82
C ALA A 599 -27.29 19.32 -9.37
N GLY A 600 -26.09 19.26 -9.91
CA GLY A 600 -25.84 18.93 -11.31
C GLY A 600 -25.78 17.42 -11.50
N SER A 601 -24.72 16.95 -12.15
CA SER A 601 -24.48 15.51 -12.36
C SER A 601 -24.03 14.77 -11.10
N ALA A 602 -23.67 15.48 -10.03
CA ALA A 602 -23.32 14.91 -8.73
C ALA A 602 -23.93 15.72 -7.58
N PRO A 603 -24.16 15.13 -6.40
CA PRO A 603 -24.69 15.82 -5.22
C PRO A 603 -23.79 16.99 -4.79
N VAL A 604 -24.38 18.07 -4.25
CA VAL A 604 -23.63 19.16 -3.64
C VAL A 604 -22.97 18.67 -2.35
N ALA A 605 -21.65 18.82 -2.26
CA ALA A 605 -20.85 18.42 -1.11
C ALA A 605 -20.62 19.59 -0.13
N SER A 606 -20.40 20.81 -0.64
CA SER A 606 -20.09 21.97 0.20
C SER A 606 -20.39 23.29 -0.49
N TYR A 607 -20.42 24.35 0.32
CA TYR A 607 -20.50 25.75 -0.11
C TYR A 607 -19.27 26.51 0.33
N GLN A 608 -18.68 27.27 -0.58
CA GLN A 608 -17.54 28.15 -0.31
C GLN A 608 -18.00 29.61 -0.34
N VAL A 609 -17.73 30.36 0.72
CA VAL A 609 -18.07 31.79 0.82
C VAL A 609 -16.84 32.63 0.52
N TYR A 610 -16.98 33.62 -0.32
CA TYR A 610 -15.93 34.54 -0.74
C TYR A 610 -16.27 35.96 -0.37
N ALA A 611 -15.30 36.74 0.14
CA ALA A 611 -15.40 38.17 0.38
C ALA A 611 -14.75 38.92 -0.78
N GLY A 612 -15.32 38.80 -1.97
CA GLY A 612 -14.81 39.35 -3.22
C GLY A 612 -15.14 38.46 -4.42
N ASP A 613 -14.35 38.52 -5.47
CA ASP A 613 -14.46 37.68 -6.66
C ASP A 613 -13.86 36.29 -6.36
N PRO A 614 -14.64 35.20 -6.50
CA PRO A 614 -14.16 33.84 -6.32
C PRO A 614 -12.97 33.43 -7.19
N ALA A 615 -12.76 34.09 -8.35
CA ALA A 615 -11.66 33.82 -9.24
C ALA A 615 -10.31 34.36 -8.73
N THR A 616 -10.33 35.38 -7.87
CA THR A 616 -9.13 36.11 -7.43
C THR A 616 -8.93 36.13 -5.91
N THR A 617 -9.94 35.76 -5.12
CA THR A 617 -9.89 35.78 -3.67
C THR A 617 -10.06 34.37 -3.09
N PRO A 618 -9.33 33.99 -2.03
CA PRO A 618 -9.55 32.72 -1.33
C PRO A 618 -10.91 32.72 -0.62
N ALA A 619 -11.50 31.52 -0.46
CA ALA A 619 -12.71 31.38 0.31
C ALA A 619 -12.46 31.75 1.80
N VAL A 620 -13.37 32.55 2.37
CA VAL A 620 -13.33 32.98 3.77
C VAL A 620 -14.07 32.03 4.70
N ALA A 621 -14.90 31.13 4.17
CA ALA A 621 -15.52 30.03 4.89
C ALA A 621 -15.89 28.89 3.93
N THR A 622 -15.91 27.65 4.44
CA THR A 622 -16.42 26.46 3.76
C THR A 622 -17.44 25.77 4.67
N VAL A 623 -18.60 25.43 4.12
CA VAL A 623 -19.75 24.86 4.83
C VAL A 623 -20.14 23.56 4.15
N ALA A 624 -20.16 22.45 4.88
CA ALA A 624 -20.63 21.17 4.33
C ALA A 624 -22.12 21.22 4.03
N ALA A 625 -22.53 20.67 2.89
CA ALA A 625 -23.96 20.49 2.59
C ALA A 625 -24.57 19.46 3.57
N PRO A 626 -25.87 19.58 3.91
CA PRO A 626 -26.87 20.50 3.36
C PRO A 626 -26.93 21.87 4.04
N ALA A 627 -26.03 22.22 4.95
CA ALA A 627 -26.07 23.52 5.63
C ALA A 627 -25.88 24.68 4.65
N THR A 628 -26.72 25.72 4.78
CA THR A 628 -26.78 26.91 3.90
C THR A 628 -26.63 28.22 4.66
N SER A 629 -25.92 28.20 5.77
CA SER A 629 -25.62 29.39 6.58
C SER A 629 -24.24 29.29 7.23
N THR A 630 -23.58 30.44 7.40
CA THR A 630 -22.34 30.53 8.14
C THR A 630 -22.13 31.97 8.68
N THR A 631 -21.37 32.07 9.76
CA THR A 631 -20.90 33.36 10.25
C THR A 631 -19.46 33.58 9.80
N VAL A 632 -19.24 34.55 8.94
CA VAL A 632 -17.91 35.03 8.57
C VAL A 632 -17.41 35.96 9.66
N THR A 633 -16.24 35.66 10.22
CA THR A 633 -15.61 36.44 11.31
C THR A 633 -14.29 37.05 10.81
N GLY A 634 -13.70 37.96 11.64
CA GLY A 634 -12.42 38.58 11.27
C GLY A 634 -12.57 39.75 10.29
N LEU A 635 -13.77 40.28 10.14
CA LEU A 635 -14.05 41.47 9.34
C LEU A 635 -13.55 42.74 10.04
N SER A 636 -13.15 43.74 9.25
CA SER A 636 -12.77 45.09 9.78
C SER A 636 -14.02 45.92 10.05
N PRO A 637 -14.04 46.72 11.10
CA PRO A 637 -15.14 47.63 11.43
C PRO A 637 -15.37 48.68 10.34
N SER A 638 -16.59 49.13 10.19
CA SER A 638 -17.02 50.19 9.25
C SER A 638 -16.57 49.94 7.81
N THR A 639 -16.46 48.67 7.42
CA THR A 639 -15.92 48.23 6.11
C THR A 639 -17.00 47.53 5.31
N ALA A 640 -17.14 47.89 4.04
CA ALA A 640 -18.02 47.22 3.12
C ALA A 640 -17.37 45.95 2.53
N TYR A 641 -18.07 44.85 2.62
CA TYR A 641 -17.69 43.55 2.03
C TYR A 641 -18.74 43.07 1.05
N THR A 642 -18.31 42.59 -0.09
CA THR A 642 -19.19 41.95 -1.07
C THR A 642 -19.01 40.45 -1.01
N PHE A 643 -20.01 39.75 -0.54
CA PHE A 643 -19.96 38.29 -0.41
C PHE A 643 -20.64 37.57 -1.59
N ARG A 644 -20.03 36.44 -1.98
CA ARG A 644 -20.56 35.50 -2.97
C ARG A 644 -20.40 34.08 -2.42
N VAL A 645 -21.28 33.18 -2.88
CA VAL A 645 -21.25 31.76 -2.51
C VAL A 645 -21.11 30.90 -3.77
N VAL A 646 -20.26 29.91 -3.72
CA VAL A 646 -20.07 28.89 -4.78
C VAL A 646 -20.34 27.52 -4.18
N ALA A 647 -21.16 26.69 -4.83
CA ALA A 647 -21.36 25.31 -4.44
C ALA A 647 -20.30 24.43 -5.10
N LYS A 648 -19.81 23.41 -4.36
CA LYS A 648 -19.00 22.32 -4.90
C LYS A 648 -19.73 21.00 -4.76
N ASP A 649 -19.68 20.17 -5.80
CA ASP A 649 -20.23 18.82 -5.76
C ASP A 649 -19.21 17.79 -5.25
N THR A 650 -19.64 16.56 -5.07
CA THR A 650 -18.80 15.44 -4.63
C THR A 650 -17.72 15.08 -5.62
N ALA A 651 -17.82 15.51 -6.88
CA ALA A 651 -16.81 15.34 -7.92
C ALA A 651 -15.86 16.58 -8.01
N GLY A 652 -15.93 17.53 -7.06
CA GLY A 652 -15.07 18.72 -7.00
C GLY A 652 -15.43 19.84 -7.97
N ARG A 653 -16.51 19.74 -8.76
CA ARG A 653 -16.95 20.77 -9.71
C ARG A 653 -17.60 21.93 -9.00
N SER A 654 -17.26 23.14 -9.43
CA SER A 654 -17.80 24.37 -8.85
C SER A 654 -18.96 24.91 -9.66
N SER A 655 -20.00 25.38 -8.99
CA SER A 655 -21.10 26.15 -9.59
C SER A 655 -20.63 27.51 -10.08
N PRO A 656 -21.41 28.20 -10.90
CA PRO A 656 -21.31 29.66 -10.99
C PRO A 656 -21.49 30.29 -9.60
N ALA A 657 -20.87 31.45 -9.37
CA ALA A 657 -21.03 32.16 -8.13
C ALA A 657 -22.47 32.72 -8.01
N SER A 658 -22.97 32.80 -6.78
CA SER A 658 -24.24 33.50 -6.49
C SER A 658 -24.16 34.97 -6.90
N SER A 659 -25.30 35.59 -7.08
CA SER A 659 -25.38 37.07 -7.06
C SER A 659 -24.77 37.61 -5.74
N PRO A 660 -24.08 38.77 -5.78
CA PRO A 660 -23.43 39.31 -4.59
C PRO A 660 -24.42 39.90 -3.58
N VAL A 661 -24.04 39.88 -2.30
CA VAL A 661 -24.61 40.74 -1.26
C VAL A 661 -23.54 41.66 -0.72
N THR A 662 -23.82 42.94 -0.59
CA THR A 662 -22.91 43.90 0.03
C THR A 662 -23.34 44.15 1.47
N VAL A 663 -22.42 44.04 2.40
CA VAL A 663 -22.62 44.18 3.83
C VAL A 663 -21.61 45.15 4.37
N THR A 664 -22.03 46.21 5.09
CA THR A 664 -21.13 47.09 5.80
C THR A 664 -21.15 46.72 7.30
N THR A 665 -20.00 46.36 7.82
CA THR A 665 -19.84 46.06 9.24
C THR A 665 -20.11 47.33 10.09
N THR A 666 -20.65 47.12 11.29
CA THR A 666 -20.90 48.23 12.22
C THR A 666 -19.59 48.88 12.69
N ALA A 667 -19.69 50.12 13.19
CA ALA A 667 -18.52 50.77 13.79
C ALA A 667 -18.03 49.95 15.02
N GLY A 668 -16.70 49.75 15.09
CA GLY A 668 -16.08 49.06 16.25
C GLY A 668 -16.22 49.92 17.50
N GLN A 669 -16.58 49.32 18.66
CA GLN A 669 -16.43 49.99 19.94
C GLN A 669 -14.93 50.31 20.18
N ALA A 670 -14.61 51.40 20.85
CA ALA A 670 -13.27 51.81 21.22
C ALA A 670 -12.56 50.61 21.90
N THR A 671 -11.58 50.07 21.22
CA THR A 671 -10.88 48.87 21.65
C THR A 671 -9.95 49.20 22.82
N GLY A 672 -9.93 48.36 23.83
CA GLY A 672 -9.04 48.52 24.99
C GLY A 672 -7.55 48.33 24.68
N CYS A 673 -7.17 48.15 23.43
CA CYS A 673 -5.81 47.94 22.95
C CYS A 673 -5.65 48.30 21.47
N THR A 674 -4.40 48.60 21.07
CA THR A 674 -4.02 48.73 19.65
C THR A 674 -2.78 47.90 19.38
N VAL A 675 -2.69 47.35 18.17
CA VAL A 675 -1.55 46.56 17.74
C VAL A 675 -1.03 47.09 16.40
N ALA A 676 0.27 47.35 16.35
CA ALA A 676 1.01 47.64 15.12
C ALA A 676 1.84 46.38 14.73
N TYR A 677 1.59 45.83 13.58
CA TYR A 677 2.37 44.71 13.01
C TYR A 677 3.19 45.22 11.84
N SER A 678 4.44 44.79 11.74
CA SER A 678 5.29 45.07 10.58
C SER A 678 6.24 43.89 10.28
N VAL A 679 6.50 43.65 9.00
CA VAL A 679 7.60 42.81 8.56
C VAL A 679 8.85 43.69 8.52
N THR A 680 9.85 43.35 9.29
CA THR A 680 11.10 44.12 9.42
C THR A 680 12.13 43.73 8.38
N THR A 681 12.16 42.47 8.00
CA THR A 681 13.02 41.89 6.95
C THR A 681 12.28 40.76 6.30
N ASP A 682 12.47 40.56 5.00
CA ASP A 682 11.93 39.41 4.26
C ASP A 682 13.02 38.89 3.29
N TRP A 683 13.32 37.59 3.35
CA TRP A 683 14.36 36.96 2.53
C TRP A 683 13.80 35.85 1.61
N GLY A 684 12.47 35.89 1.36
CA GLY A 684 11.80 35.05 0.37
C GLY A 684 11.33 33.66 0.85
N SER A 685 12.02 33.05 1.81
CA SER A 685 11.61 31.80 2.47
C SER A 685 11.34 31.98 3.97
N GLY A 686 11.64 33.15 4.48
CA GLY A 686 11.40 33.54 5.87
C GLY A 686 11.41 35.04 6.05
N PHE A 687 11.02 35.51 7.22
CA PHE A 687 10.86 36.94 7.52
C PHE A 687 11.04 37.23 8.99
N GLY A 688 11.43 38.45 9.29
CA GLY A 688 11.40 39.03 10.64
C GLY A 688 10.08 39.79 10.86
N GLY A 689 9.36 39.51 11.94
CA GLY A 689 8.13 40.19 12.31
C GLY A 689 8.28 40.98 13.63
N SER A 690 7.70 42.20 13.67
CA SER A 690 7.60 43.00 14.85
C SER A 690 6.14 43.32 15.17
N VAL A 691 5.78 43.21 16.44
CA VAL A 691 4.42 43.46 16.92
C VAL A 691 4.50 44.38 18.12
N THR A 692 4.01 45.63 18.00
CA THR A 692 3.89 46.55 19.10
C THR A 692 2.45 46.58 19.63
N LEU A 693 2.30 46.14 20.86
CA LEU A 693 1.03 46.14 21.60
C LEU A 693 0.96 47.33 22.48
N THR A 694 -0.13 48.13 22.39
CA THR A 694 -0.42 49.28 23.28
C THR A 694 -1.71 49.01 24.05
N ASN A 695 -1.65 49.09 25.36
CA ASN A 695 -2.83 49.00 26.22
C ASN A 695 -3.56 50.35 26.25
N LYS A 696 -4.82 50.36 25.88
CA LYS A 696 -5.71 51.52 25.91
C LYS A 696 -6.78 51.41 27.01
N ALA A 697 -6.79 50.30 27.77
CA ALA A 697 -7.73 50.05 28.88
C ALA A 697 -7.04 50.17 30.24
N ALA A 698 -7.68 49.65 31.30
CA ALA A 698 -7.09 49.56 32.64
C ALA A 698 -5.72 48.86 32.64
N PRO A 699 -4.81 49.17 33.57
CA PRO A 699 -3.51 48.56 33.69
C PRO A 699 -3.59 47.02 33.69
N LEU A 700 -2.71 46.35 32.96
CA LEU A 700 -2.60 44.91 32.92
C LEU A 700 -1.39 44.45 33.76
N ASN A 701 -1.58 43.35 34.48
CA ASN A 701 -0.52 42.62 35.15
C ASN A 701 -0.55 41.16 34.64
N GLY A 702 0.05 40.93 33.48
CA GLY A 702 -0.06 39.75 32.67
C GLY A 702 -0.92 39.99 31.43
N TRP A 703 -0.36 39.63 30.25
CA TRP A 703 -1.07 39.76 28.99
C TRP A 703 -0.85 38.51 28.08
N GLN A 704 -1.86 38.27 27.30
CA GLN A 704 -1.82 37.26 26.24
C GLN A 704 -2.35 37.85 24.93
N LEU A 705 -1.49 37.94 23.95
CA LEU A 705 -1.84 38.34 22.60
C LEU A 705 -2.08 37.09 21.72
N ARG A 706 -3.16 37.12 20.94
CA ARG A 706 -3.44 36.06 19.96
C ARG A 706 -3.71 36.68 18.59
N PHE A 707 -3.24 36.00 17.55
CA PHE A 707 -3.53 36.32 16.16
C PHE A 707 -3.40 35.05 15.30
N SER A 708 -3.84 35.11 14.05
CA SER A 708 -3.67 34.01 13.09
C SER A 708 -3.03 34.53 11.81
N PHE A 709 -2.06 33.79 11.29
CA PHE A 709 -1.54 34.05 9.97
C PHE A 709 -2.60 33.72 8.91
N ALA A 710 -2.57 34.50 7.82
CA ALA A 710 -3.49 34.27 6.70
C ALA A 710 -2.96 33.26 5.67
N GLY A 711 -1.71 32.81 5.79
CA GLY A 711 -1.04 31.83 4.93
C GLY A 711 -0.41 30.72 5.74
N ASN A 712 0.65 30.13 5.21
CA ASN A 712 1.37 28.98 5.77
C ASN A 712 2.55 29.38 6.68
N GLN A 713 2.57 30.64 7.17
CA GLN A 713 3.66 31.14 8.00
C GLN A 713 3.81 30.34 9.28
N LYS A 714 5.07 30.06 9.68
CA LYS A 714 5.44 29.43 10.95
C LYS A 714 6.43 30.30 11.70
N VAL A 715 6.21 30.53 12.99
CA VAL A 715 7.18 31.16 13.89
C VAL A 715 8.29 30.17 14.16
N THR A 716 9.53 30.54 13.81
CA THR A 716 10.72 29.70 14.03
C THR A 716 11.48 30.10 15.28
N GLN A 717 11.42 31.37 15.66
CA GLN A 717 12.05 31.91 16.88
C GLN A 717 11.27 33.18 17.31
N GLY A 718 11.00 33.33 18.59
CA GLY A 718 10.33 34.53 19.12
C GLY A 718 11.07 35.09 20.32
N TRP A 719 10.97 36.40 20.54
CA TRP A 719 11.58 37.11 21.68
C TRP A 719 10.63 38.12 22.31
N ASN A 720 10.96 38.55 23.51
CA ASN A 720 10.15 39.44 24.37
C ASN A 720 8.75 38.89 24.71
N GLY A 721 8.53 37.59 24.61
CA GLY A 721 7.30 36.89 24.96
C GLY A 721 7.48 35.39 24.89
N THR A 722 6.56 34.63 25.49
CA THR A 722 6.50 33.17 25.37
C THR A 722 5.57 32.83 24.21
N TRP A 723 6.15 32.32 23.15
CA TRP A 723 5.48 32.06 21.87
C TRP A 723 5.02 30.62 21.78
N SER A 724 3.84 30.42 21.22
CA SER A 724 3.33 29.10 20.80
C SER A 724 2.48 29.25 19.56
N GLN A 725 2.51 28.23 18.66
CA GLN A 725 1.72 28.21 17.44
C GLN A 725 1.09 26.85 17.25
N THR A 726 -0.20 26.81 16.86
CA THR A 726 -0.90 25.59 16.46
C THR A 726 -1.60 25.88 15.13
N GLY A 727 -1.16 25.24 14.06
CA GLY A 727 -1.59 25.60 12.72
C GLY A 727 -1.27 27.07 12.40
N ALA A 728 -2.27 27.83 11.96
CA ALA A 728 -2.14 29.26 11.69
C ALA A 728 -2.23 30.15 12.95
N ALA A 729 -2.76 29.61 14.07
CA ALA A 729 -3.03 30.39 15.28
C ALA A 729 -1.77 30.54 16.14
N VAL A 730 -1.40 31.78 16.42
CA VAL A 730 -0.27 32.17 17.27
C VAL A 730 -0.77 32.74 18.59
N THR A 731 -0.17 32.30 19.67
CA THR A 731 -0.39 32.83 21.02
C THR A 731 0.94 33.29 21.59
N VAL A 732 0.99 34.52 22.10
CA VAL A 732 2.15 35.08 22.79
C VAL A 732 1.73 35.57 24.19
N LYS A 733 2.42 35.06 25.20
CA LYS A 733 2.27 35.54 26.59
C LYS A 733 3.43 36.46 26.94
N ASP A 734 3.21 37.29 27.91
CA ASP A 734 4.30 38.13 28.46
C ASP A 734 5.52 37.27 28.87
N ALA A 735 6.67 37.90 28.93
CA ALA A 735 7.93 37.25 29.31
C ALA A 735 8.25 37.43 30.84
N GLY A 736 7.25 37.73 31.65
CA GLY A 736 7.37 38.04 33.09
C GLY A 736 7.85 39.46 33.34
N TRP A 737 8.98 39.86 32.83
CA TRP A 737 9.54 41.23 33.05
C TRP A 737 8.71 42.32 32.33
N ASN A 738 7.95 42.02 31.32
CA ASN A 738 7.06 42.91 30.57
C ASN A 738 5.57 42.65 30.85
N ALA A 739 5.24 41.89 31.88
CA ALA A 739 3.88 41.54 32.24
C ALA A 739 3.04 42.78 32.65
N SER A 740 3.67 43.76 33.32
CA SER A 740 3.03 45.00 33.68
C SER A 740 2.93 45.95 32.50
N LEU A 741 1.68 46.27 32.09
CA LEU A 741 1.40 47.14 30.95
C LEU A 741 0.35 48.19 31.35
N PRO A 742 0.77 49.35 31.90
CA PRO A 742 -0.09 50.46 32.29
C PRO A 742 -0.95 50.97 31.13
N THR A 743 -2.00 51.72 31.46
CA THR A 743 -2.83 52.38 30.45
C THR A 743 -1.99 53.36 29.62
N GLY A 744 -2.04 53.24 28.30
CA GLY A 744 -1.25 53.99 27.32
C GLY A 744 0.15 53.45 27.08
N ALA A 745 0.64 52.50 27.86
CA ALA A 745 1.96 51.94 27.69
C ALA A 745 1.97 50.91 26.55
N SER A 746 3.14 50.72 25.93
CA SER A 746 3.38 49.81 24.86
C SER A 746 4.49 48.79 25.16
N THR A 747 4.36 47.61 24.63
CA THR A 747 5.44 46.61 24.61
C THR A 747 5.62 46.10 23.20
N THR A 748 6.88 45.86 22.83
CA THR A 748 7.21 45.33 21.49
C THR A 748 7.77 43.93 21.62
N ILE A 749 7.19 42.98 20.88
CA ILE A 749 7.60 41.60 20.74
C ILE A 749 8.02 41.36 19.29
N GLY A 750 8.90 40.41 19.09
CA GLY A 750 9.37 40.11 17.73
C GLY A 750 9.54 38.62 17.52
N PHE A 751 9.66 38.24 16.24
CA PHE A 751 9.87 36.86 15.87
C PHE A 751 10.51 36.75 14.48
N ASN A 752 11.19 35.64 14.25
CA ASN A 752 11.52 35.13 12.92
C ASN A 752 10.47 34.09 12.53
N GLY A 753 10.10 34.07 11.28
CA GLY A 753 9.17 33.11 10.72
C GLY A 753 9.62 32.59 9.36
N SER A 754 9.12 31.43 8.98
CA SER A 754 9.25 30.86 7.64
C SER A 754 7.90 30.87 6.92
N TYR A 755 7.93 30.89 5.57
CA TYR A 755 6.76 30.77 4.73
C TYR A 755 7.13 30.25 3.34
N THR A 756 6.12 29.79 2.58
CA THR A 756 6.25 29.49 1.16
C THR A 756 5.18 30.27 0.38
N GLY A 757 5.58 30.81 -0.79
CA GLY A 757 4.69 31.63 -1.63
C GLY A 757 4.56 33.06 -1.15
N THR A 758 3.41 33.48 -0.63
CA THR A 758 3.16 34.86 -0.19
C THR A 758 3.20 34.98 1.35
N ASN A 759 3.59 36.17 1.83
CA ASN A 759 3.68 36.49 3.26
C ASN A 759 2.63 37.54 3.69
N PRO A 760 1.34 37.20 3.73
CA PRO A 760 0.30 38.16 4.11
C PRO A 760 0.31 38.43 5.62
N ALA A 761 0.14 39.71 6.00
CA ALA A 761 0.04 40.11 7.39
C ALA A 761 -1.18 39.54 8.10
N PRO A 762 -1.12 39.28 9.44
CA PRO A 762 -2.28 38.92 10.24
C PRO A 762 -3.33 40.03 10.20
N ARG A 763 -4.60 39.67 10.14
CA ARG A 763 -5.71 40.64 9.98
C ARG A 763 -6.35 41.09 11.28
N ALA A 764 -6.22 40.29 12.35
CA ALA A 764 -6.88 40.57 13.63
C ALA A 764 -6.00 40.13 14.80
N PHE A 765 -6.04 40.89 15.89
CA PHE A 765 -5.31 40.65 17.14
C PHE A 765 -6.27 40.71 18.31
N THR A 766 -6.10 39.83 19.30
CA THR A 766 -6.85 39.91 20.56
C THR A 766 -5.91 39.94 21.75
N LEU A 767 -6.16 40.80 22.69
CA LEU A 767 -5.46 40.92 23.97
C LEU A 767 -6.36 40.42 25.09
N ASN A 768 -5.93 39.38 25.80
CA ASN A 768 -6.72 38.74 26.88
C ASN A 768 -8.17 38.45 26.45
N GLY A 769 -8.33 38.00 25.20
CA GLY A 769 -9.63 37.62 24.58
C GLY A 769 -10.45 38.81 24.04
N ARG A 770 -9.99 40.10 24.20
CA ARG A 770 -10.63 41.27 23.62
C ARG A 770 -9.94 41.71 22.34
N GLN A 771 -10.69 42.05 21.32
CA GLN A 771 -10.13 42.48 20.03
C GLN A 771 -9.43 43.83 20.17
N CYS A 772 -8.23 43.95 19.56
CA CYS A 772 -7.46 45.16 19.45
C CYS A 772 -7.70 45.89 18.13
N GLY A 773 -7.65 47.22 18.16
CA GLY A 773 -7.54 48.01 16.93
C GLY A 773 -6.18 47.80 16.31
N THR A 774 -6.10 47.70 14.98
CA THR A 774 -4.86 47.68 14.23
C THR A 774 -4.48 49.12 13.81
N VAL A 775 -3.22 49.51 14.00
CA VAL A 775 -2.66 50.74 13.44
C VAL A 775 -1.63 50.35 12.36
N SER A 776 -1.72 50.97 11.20
CA SER A 776 -0.77 50.70 10.11
C SER A 776 0.64 51.09 10.59
N GLY A 777 1.51 50.11 10.71
CA GLY A 777 2.94 50.35 10.89
C GLY A 777 3.49 51.00 9.62
N ALA A 778 4.45 51.94 9.76
CA ALA A 778 5.05 52.69 8.66
C ALA A 778 5.52 51.78 7.54
N ALA A 779 5.39 52.29 6.32
CA ALA A 779 5.52 51.64 5.04
C ALA A 779 6.70 50.66 4.91
N ALA A 780 6.45 49.55 4.20
CA ALA A 780 7.48 48.64 3.74
C ALA A 780 8.53 49.34 2.91
N LEU A 781 9.80 49.11 3.23
CA LEU A 781 10.93 49.44 2.36
C LEU A 781 10.85 48.58 1.11
N THR A 782 10.55 49.19 -0.05
CA THR A 782 10.71 48.56 -1.34
C THR A 782 12.20 48.42 -1.64
N VAL A 783 12.70 47.20 -1.66
CA VAL A 783 14.04 46.88 -2.16
C VAL A 783 13.97 46.84 -3.69
N PRO A 784 14.83 47.58 -4.43
CA PRO A 784 14.88 47.51 -5.90
C PRO A 784 15.39 46.12 -6.32
N ALA A 785 14.78 45.56 -7.37
CA ALA A 785 15.21 44.33 -8.00
C ALA A 785 16.69 44.45 -8.45
N ALA A 786 17.53 43.57 -7.95
CA ALA A 786 18.91 43.44 -8.38
C ALA A 786 18.95 42.91 -9.82
N GLN A 787 19.47 43.71 -10.74
CA GLN A 787 19.78 43.30 -12.12
C GLN A 787 20.85 42.20 -12.09
N GLY A 788 20.58 41.11 -12.79
CA GLY A 788 21.49 39.99 -12.93
C GLY A 788 22.79 40.40 -13.65
N ARG A 789 23.89 40.04 -13.05
CA ARG A 789 25.22 40.08 -13.67
C ARG A 789 25.69 38.63 -13.89
N ALA A 790 25.89 38.29 -15.14
CA ALA A 790 26.43 36.99 -15.55
C ALA A 790 27.84 36.77 -14.97
N PRO A 791 28.24 35.55 -14.61
CA PRO A 791 29.60 35.24 -14.21
C PRO A 791 30.48 35.04 -15.44
N GLY A 792 31.51 35.86 -15.54
CA GLY A 792 32.62 35.67 -16.48
C GLY A 792 33.48 34.50 -16.05
N ALA A 793 33.90 33.72 -17.03
CA ALA A 793 34.87 32.64 -16.88
C ALA A 793 36.24 33.19 -16.50
N HIS A 794 36.89 32.55 -15.51
CA HIS A 794 38.35 32.53 -15.42
C HIS A 794 38.82 31.12 -15.07
N ALA A 795 39.65 30.61 -15.95
CA ALA A 795 40.41 29.39 -15.85
C ALA A 795 41.73 29.60 -15.05
N VAL A 796 42.35 28.46 -14.69
CA VAL A 796 43.78 28.27 -14.31
C VAL A 796 44.09 28.50 -12.81
N SER A 797 44.50 27.51 -12.06
CA SER A 797 45.57 26.48 -12.09
C SER A 797 45.34 25.44 -11.01
#